data_9d4bcfcd199d6ac7edd68b4ceaf6013a
#
_entry.id   9d4bcfcd199d6ac7edd68b4ceaf6013a
#
_cell.length_a   1.000
_cell.length_b   1.000
_cell.length_c   1.000
_cell.angle_alpha   90.00
_cell.angle_beta   90.00
_cell.angle_gamma   90.00
#
_symmetry.space_group_name_H-M   'P 1'
#
loop_
_entity.id
_entity.type
_entity.pdbx_description
1 polymer ?
#
loop_
_entity_poly.entity_id
_entity_poly.type
_entity_poly.pdbx_seq_one_letter_code
_entity_poly.pdbx_strand_id
1 'polypeptide(L)'
;MKKILLFCTALVLCLSSARADEGMWLLKLMKQQHLEDSLRRAGLQLPPEALYSETSPSLRECIGIFGRGCTGEVVSPDGLILTNHHCGFSYVHEMSGIGHDYMKDGYFAKSRAEELRTPESLTFTFVVRIVDVTAEVEAEAAKQKADDYTRQSQAFLEPMAKKLLKKSDLAKKKGMDVRIVPYFGGNQFYAFFEQTYSDIRLVANPPYNVGQFGGNSDNWIWPRQNADFAMFRIYADKNGQPAPYSEKNVPLKVKKYLPISLKGINDKDYTMIMGFPGSTSRYLTASEVALRTQQMNAPIVLAGNPLLNYYKQLMDQSDELRLLLEDEYFSWGNAVKNYGGMNEAVEKIRLIDQKKAEEAQFRAFAAKAGKPEYLHVIDSIDQLCKTFGDNVHDLALFRITLSEQELHFPTRLIENYREALKGGKAKKIEAAKAAILAAAGNHDKTKHDIDYGKVKLLFPYFLKAHKLPAVPAFLAEGRNWEATIDSVYNMSLFTDSARLAEALAKNDADLLEADPLVREQKAIAEYIENFSAPMKEYNAKRRAFDRIYVRGLCEMYDWAKAPDANFTLRMTYGHVTDLKPRDAVRYDWRTVLDGMFEKESKTESDYFVNERLRQFYEKKDFGRYAREDGKLPTCFLSNNDITGGNSGSGVLNAKGELIGLAFDGNIESLSSDLKFNPQLQRCINVDIRYVLFIIDKFGGSSYVIDELDLR
;
A
#
# COMPACT_ATOMS: atom_id res chain seq x y z
N MET A 1 -12.95 56.35 -9.60
CA MET A 1 -13.25 55.32 -8.61
C MET A 1 -13.86 54.03 -9.23
N LYS A 2 -14.88 54.05 -10.03
CA LYS A 2 -15.45 52.79 -10.66
C LYS A 2 -14.48 52.01 -11.54
N LYS A 3 -13.58 52.65 -12.30
CA LYS A 3 -12.58 52.00 -13.14
C LYS A 3 -11.43 51.36 -12.32
N ILE A 4 -11.07 51.88 -11.15
CA ILE A 4 -10.09 51.33 -10.24
C ILE A 4 -10.68 50.09 -9.52
N LEU A 5 -11.96 50.15 -9.16
CA LEU A 5 -12.67 49.00 -8.56
C LEU A 5 -12.80 47.83 -9.51
N LEU A 6 -13.03 48.10 -10.79
CA LEU A 6 -13.11 47.03 -11.83
C LEU A 6 -11.73 46.38 -12.10
N PHE A 7 -10.64 47.19 -12.03
CA PHE A 7 -9.27 46.71 -12.19
C PHE A 7 -8.82 45.86 -10.99
N CYS A 8 -9.19 46.29 -9.76
CA CYS A 8 -8.94 45.47 -8.56
C CYS A 8 -9.78 44.18 -8.53
N THR A 9 -11.03 44.18 -9.01
CA THR A 9 -11.84 42.99 -9.09
C THR A 9 -11.33 42.03 -10.18
N ALA A 10 -10.84 42.53 -11.32
CA ALA A 10 -10.19 41.73 -12.35
C ALA A 10 -8.84 41.16 -11.90
N LEU A 11 -8.07 41.92 -11.09
CA LEU A 11 -6.78 41.48 -10.52
C LEU A 11 -6.96 40.40 -9.44
N VAL A 12 -8.06 40.47 -8.66
CA VAL A 12 -8.39 39.41 -7.66
C VAL A 12 -8.89 38.14 -8.33
N LEU A 13 -9.53 38.23 -9.51
CA LEU A 13 -9.93 37.08 -10.32
C LEU A 13 -8.77 36.41 -11.07
N CYS A 14 -7.64 37.10 -11.25
CA CYS A 14 -6.42 36.54 -11.87
C CYS A 14 -5.43 35.92 -10.87
N LEU A 15 -5.70 36.00 -9.56
CA LEU A 15 -4.91 35.35 -8.51
C LEU A 15 -5.51 34.02 -8.02
N SER A 16 -6.36 33.37 -8.82
CA SER A 16 -6.61 31.95 -8.63
C SER A 16 -5.32 31.20 -8.98
N SER A 17 -4.36 31.20 -8.05
CA SER A 17 -3.25 30.25 -8.09
C SER A 17 -3.84 28.87 -8.39
N ALA A 18 -3.34 28.20 -9.42
CA ALA A 18 -3.67 26.83 -9.73
C ALA A 18 -3.41 25.99 -8.45
N ARG A 19 -4.47 25.73 -7.70
CA ARG A 19 -4.42 24.86 -6.53
C ARG A 19 -4.75 23.47 -7.00
N ALA A 20 -3.97 22.48 -6.60
CA ALA A 20 -4.40 21.11 -6.65
C ALA A 20 -5.66 20.98 -5.80
N ASP A 21 -6.69 20.34 -6.32
CA ASP A 21 -7.90 20.08 -5.56
C ASP A 21 -7.69 18.80 -4.73
N GLU A 22 -8.18 18.81 -3.50
CA GLU A 22 -8.23 17.60 -2.67
C GLU A 22 -9.10 16.56 -3.37
N GLY A 23 -8.54 15.38 -3.66
CA GLY A 23 -9.35 14.26 -4.14
C GLY A 23 -8.60 13.27 -5.01
N MET A 24 -8.91 12.01 -4.74
CA MET A 24 -8.59 10.85 -5.59
C MET A 24 -9.87 10.46 -6.32
N TRP A 25 -10.07 11.07 -7.49
CA TRP A 25 -11.35 11.11 -8.19
C TRP A 25 -11.66 9.79 -8.90
N LEU A 26 -12.89 9.32 -8.80
CA LEU A 26 -13.36 8.19 -9.60
C LEU A 26 -13.72 8.71 -11.01
N LEU A 27 -12.99 8.23 -12.00
CA LEU A 27 -13.14 8.69 -13.41
C LEU A 27 -14.57 8.56 -13.96
N LYS A 28 -15.31 7.54 -13.52
CA LYS A 28 -16.72 7.36 -13.89
C LYS A 28 -17.64 8.50 -13.41
N LEU A 29 -17.26 9.20 -12.34
CA LEU A 29 -18.05 10.29 -11.74
C LEU A 29 -17.62 11.69 -12.22
N MET A 30 -16.66 11.82 -13.14
CA MET A 30 -16.11 13.11 -13.57
C MET A 30 -17.17 14.14 -13.95
N LYS A 31 -18.20 13.72 -14.73
CA LYS A 31 -19.31 14.60 -15.15
C LYS A 31 -20.17 15.00 -13.96
N GLN A 32 -20.54 14.04 -13.11
CA GLN A 32 -21.39 14.27 -11.93
C GLN A 32 -20.73 15.21 -10.92
N GLN A 33 -19.39 15.16 -10.80
CA GLN A 33 -18.61 15.95 -9.87
C GLN A 33 -18.04 17.24 -10.49
N HIS A 34 -18.46 17.63 -11.69
CA HIS A 34 -18.01 18.82 -12.43
C HIS A 34 -16.48 18.93 -12.60
N LEU A 35 -15.80 17.79 -12.63
CA LEU A 35 -14.33 17.70 -12.63
C LEU A 35 -13.73 18.14 -13.96
N GLU A 36 -14.44 18.01 -15.08
CA GLU A 36 -13.95 18.34 -16.42
C GLU A 36 -13.50 19.80 -16.55
N ASP A 37 -14.28 20.74 -16.01
CA ASP A 37 -13.92 22.16 -16.03
C ASP A 37 -12.71 22.48 -15.13
N SER A 38 -12.59 21.79 -14.00
CA SER A 38 -11.45 21.93 -13.11
C SER A 38 -10.17 21.41 -13.77
N LEU A 39 -10.20 20.26 -14.44
CA LEU A 39 -9.07 19.71 -15.18
C LEU A 39 -8.60 20.64 -16.31
N ARG A 40 -9.54 21.20 -17.09
CA ARG A 40 -9.20 22.17 -18.15
C ARG A 40 -8.58 23.45 -17.57
N ARG A 41 -9.14 23.98 -16.49
CA ARG A 41 -8.55 25.16 -15.81
C ARG A 41 -7.17 24.88 -15.25
N ALA A 42 -6.92 23.67 -14.79
CA ALA A 42 -5.61 23.23 -14.31
C ALA A 42 -4.59 23.06 -15.45
N GLY A 43 -5.02 22.94 -16.70
CA GLY A 43 -4.13 22.86 -17.86
C GLY A 43 -4.23 21.60 -18.71
N LEU A 44 -5.13 20.65 -18.39
CA LEU A 44 -5.32 19.44 -19.20
C LEU A 44 -5.70 19.77 -20.65
N GLN A 45 -4.99 19.17 -21.60
CA GLN A 45 -5.20 19.34 -23.04
C GLN A 45 -5.95 18.16 -23.69
N LEU A 46 -6.18 17.08 -22.94
CA LEU A 46 -6.93 15.93 -23.43
C LEU A 46 -8.44 16.11 -23.24
N PRO A 47 -9.27 15.55 -24.12
CA PRO A 47 -10.70 15.45 -23.89
C PRO A 47 -11.00 14.38 -22.80
N PRO A 48 -12.11 14.50 -22.07
CA PRO A 48 -12.47 13.56 -20.99
C PRO A 48 -12.51 12.10 -21.43
N GLU A 49 -12.96 11.83 -22.65
CA GLU A 49 -13.05 10.49 -23.22
C GLU A 49 -11.67 9.82 -23.40
N ALA A 50 -10.60 10.62 -23.54
CA ALA A 50 -9.24 10.12 -23.60
C ALA A 50 -8.75 9.61 -22.24
N LEU A 51 -9.30 10.12 -21.13
CA LEU A 51 -8.99 9.67 -19.76
C LEU A 51 -9.75 8.39 -19.43
N TYR A 52 -11.07 8.41 -19.67
CA TYR A 52 -11.96 7.29 -19.39
C TYR A 52 -13.06 7.19 -20.45
N SER A 53 -13.19 6.03 -21.07
CA SER A 53 -14.26 5.70 -21.99
C SER A 53 -14.71 4.24 -21.78
N GLU A 54 -16.01 3.99 -22.00
CA GLU A 54 -16.56 2.62 -22.00
C GLU A 54 -16.61 2.04 -23.43
N THR A 55 -16.45 2.88 -24.45
CA THR A 55 -16.67 2.50 -25.86
C THR A 55 -15.43 2.64 -26.75
N SER A 56 -14.43 3.41 -26.32
CA SER A 56 -13.18 3.64 -27.06
C SER A 56 -11.95 3.48 -26.16
N PRO A 57 -10.77 3.18 -26.74
CA PRO A 57 -9.53 3.11 -25.98
C PRO A 57 -9.22 4.43 -25.27
N SER A 58 -8.87 4.35 -23.98
CA SER A 58 -8.57 5.49 -23.12
C SER A 58 -7.35 5.23 -22.24
N LEU A 59 -6.85 6.22 -21.51
CA LEU A 59 -5.71 6.06 -20.59
C LEU A 59 -5.97 5.01 -19.51
N ARG A 60 -7.23 4.78 -19.12
CA ARG A 60 -7.61 3.70 -18.21
C ARG A 60 -7.02 2.35 -18.60
N GLU A 61 -6.93 2.04 -19.90
CA GLU A 61 -6.47 0.75 -20.42
C GLU A 61 -4.95 0.57 -20.31
N CYS A 62 -4.21 1.65 -20.02
CA CYS A 62 -2.77 1.59 -19.81
C CYS A 62 -2.39 1.30 -18.35
N ILE A 63 -3.33 1.49 -17.40
CA ILE A 63 -3.07 1.47 -15.98
C ILE A 63 -3.62 0.18 -15.37
N GLY A 64 -2.83 -0.50 -14.56
CA GLY A 64 -3.22 -1.74 -13.91
C GLY A 64 -2.70 -1.87 -12.48
N ILE A 65 -3.28 -2.82 -11.74
CA ILE A 65 -2.79 -3.23 -10.44
C ILE A 65 -1.56 -4.11 -10.65
N PHE A 66 -0.44 -3.74 -10.07
CA PHE A 66 0.79 -4.52 -10.04
C PHE A 66 0.89 -5.27 -8.71
N GLY A 67 0.89 -6.60 -8.77
CA GLY A 67 0.94 -7.43 -7.59
C GLY A 67 -0.24 -7.20 -6.64
N ARG A 68 0.05 -7.07 -5.34
CA ARG A 68 -0.99 -6.98 -4.31
C ARG A 68 -1.25 -5.57 -3.77
N GLY A 69 -0.46 -4.58 -4.13
CA GLY A 69 -0.56 -3.27 -3.46
C GLY A 69 -0.03 -2.07 -4.24
N CYS A 70 0.40 -2.23 -5.48
CA CYS A 70 0.97 -1.15 -6.30
C CYS A 70 0.21 -0.93 -7.60
N THR A 71 0.59 0.14 -8.28
CA THR A 71 0.16 0.47 -9.63
C THR A 71 1.28 0.21 -10.63
N GLY A 72 0.96 -0.04 -11.88
CA GLY A 72 1.89 -0.06 -12.98
C GLY A 72 1.20 0.39 -14.26
N GLU A 73 1.98 0.84 -15.23
CA GLU A 73 1.48 1.27 -16.52
C GLU A 73 2.15 0.56 -17.69
N VAL A 74 1.36 0.33 -18.72
CA VAL A 74 1.85 -0.24 -19.98
C VAL A 74 2.44 0.87 -20.84
N VAL A 75 3.72 0.73 -21.19
CA VAL A 75 4.51 1.75 -21.91
C VAL A 75 4.95 1.33 -23.31
N SER A 76 4.54 0.14 -23.78
CA SER A 76 4.84 -0.33 -25.13
C SER A 76 3.69 -1.12 -25.75
N PRO A 77 3.66 -1.26 -27.11
CA PRO A 77 2.67 -2.09 -27.78
C PRO A 77 2.79 -3.59 -27.45
N ASP A 78 3.92 -4.02 -26.91
CA ASP A 78 4.26 -5.41 -26.58
C ASP A 78 4.24 -5.69 -25.08
N GLY A 79 3.43 -4.92 -24.32
CA GLY A 79 3.09 -5.22 -22.94
C GLY A 79 4.21 -4.98 -21.92
N LEU A 80 5.19 -4.08 -22.21
CA LEU A 80 6.12 -3.61 -21.17
C LEU A 80 5.34 -2.85 -20.08
N ILE A 81 5.60 -3.22 -18.83
CA ILE A 81 5.06 -2.57 -17.63
C ILE A 81 6.18 -1.80 -16.96
N LEU A 82 5.91 -0.58 -16.58
CA LEU A 82 6.75 0.21 -15.71
C LEU A 82 6.07 0.36 -14.35
N THR A 83 6.83 0.22 -13.25
CA THR A 83 6.38 0.39 -11.87
C THR A 83 7.57 0.81 -11.00
N ASN A 84 7.43 0.90 -9.68
CA ASN A 84 8.55 1.21 -8.79
C ASN A 84 9.43 -0.01 -8.48
N HIS A 85 10.68 0.25 -8.10
CA HIS A 85 11.62 -0.73 -7.57
C HIS A 85 11.08 -1.38 -6.30
N HIS A 86 10.61 -0.58 -5.34
CA HIS A 86 10.05 -1.10 -4.10
C HIS A 86 8.77 -1.92 -4.33
N CYS A 87 8.00 -1.69 -5.40
CA CYS A 87 6.85 -2.53 -5.77
C CYS A 87 7.27 -3.92 -6.27
N GLY A 88 8.41 -3.99 -6.95
CA GLY A 88 9.02 -5.23 -7.40
C GLY A 88 9.83 -5.96 -6.33
N PHE A 89 10.12 -5.30 -5.20
CA PHE A 89 11.11 -5.71 -4.22
C PHE A 89 10.95 -7.17 -3.79
N SER A 90 9.84 -7.53 -3.15
CA SER A 90 9.62 -8.89 -2.62
C SER A 90 9.68 -9.96 -3.71
N TYR A 91 9.22 -9.67 -4.94
CA TYR A 91 9.25 -10.61 -6.04
C TYR A 91 10.69 -10.83 -6.57
N VAL A 92 11.47 -9.75 -6.71
CA VAL A 92 12.87 -9.85 -7.17
C VAL A 92 13.74 -10.43 -6.05
N HIS A 93 13.44 -10.12 -4.80
CA HIS A 93 14.09 -10.71 -3.63
C HIS A 93 13.87 -12.24 -3.57
N GLU A 94 12.64 -12.73 -3.80
CA GLU A 94 12.34 -14.18 -3.89
C GLU A 94 13.11 -14.89 -5.02
N MET A 95 13.47 -14.14 -6.08
CA MET A 95 14.30 -14.65 -7.19
C MET A 95 15.80 -14.59 -6.89
N SER A 96 16.21 -13.88 -5.83
CA SER A 96 17.61 -13.67 -5.44
C SER A 96 18.10 -14.77 -4.50
N GLY A 97 19.42 -14.93 -4.43
CA GLY A 97 20.06 -15.88 -3.54
C GLY A 97 21.59 -15.72 -3.54
N ILE A 98 22.27 -16.52 -2.74
CA ILE A 98 23.74 -16.50 -2.70
C ILE A 98 24.29 -16.88 -4.07
N GLY A 99 25.02 -15.97 -4.71
CA GLY A 99 25.63 -16.14 -6.04
C GLY A 99 24.84 -15.52 -7.20
N HIS A 100 23.62 -15.04 -6.98
CA HIS A 100 22.82 -14.27 -7.96
C HIS A 100 21.83 -13.34 -7.25
N ASP A 101 22.33 -12.28 -6.65
CA ASP A 101 21.52 -11.30 -5.91
C ASP A 101 21.05 -10.18 -6.84
N TYR A 102 19.85 -10.35 -7.43
CA TYR A 102 19.25 -9.37 -8.35
C TYR A 102 18.83 -8.06 -7.65
N MET A 103 18.75 -8.05 -6.32
CA MET A 103 18.53 -6.83 -5.56
C MET A 103 19.83 -6.03 -5.40
N LYS A 104 20.92 -6.69 -5.03
CA LYS A 104 22.24 -6.07 -4.82
C LYS A 104 22.90 -5.67 -6.14
N ASP A 105 22.87 -6.55 -7.13
CA ASP A 105 23.61 -6.39 -8.39
C ASP A 105 22.76 -5.73 -9.49
N GLY A 106 21.44 -5.76 -9.34
CA GLY A 106 20.48 -5.39 -10.37
C GLY A 106 20.33 -6.45 -11.46
N TYR A 107 19.32 -6.27 -12.30
CA TYR A 107 19.10 -7.11 -13.47
C TYR A 107 18.66 -6.28 -14.67
N PHE A 108 19.24 -6.53 -15.84
CA PHE A 108 18.91 -5.84 -17.09
C PHE A 108 18.99 -6.84 -18.25
N ALA A 109 17.86 -7.33 -18.72
CA ALA A 109 17.79 -8.19 -19.91
C ALA A 109 18.34 -7.47 -21.13
N LYS A 110 19.07 -8.19 -21.99
CA LYS A 110 19.62 -7.67 -23.26
C LYS A 110 18.77 -8.05 -24.47
N SER A 111 17.82 -8.94 -24.25
CA SER A 111 16.89 -9.44 -25.25
C SER A 111 15.64 -10.01 -24.56
N ARG A 112 14.59 -10.24 -25.34
CA ARG A 112 13.36 -10.90 -24.83
C ARG A 112 13.62 -12.32 -24.31
N ALA A 113 14.62 -13.00 -24.82
CA ALA A 113 14.99 -14.34 -24.38
C ALA A 113 15.60 -14.37 -22.96
N GLU A 114 16.10 -13.23 -22.49
CA GLU A 114 16.68 -13.08 -21.17
C GLU A 114 15.69 -12.57 -20.13
N GLU A 115 14.42 -12.26 -20.52
CA GLU A 115 13.40 -11.83 -19.56
C GLU A 115 13.07 -12.96 -18.60
N LEU A 116 13.24 -12.73 -17.28
CA LEU A 116 13.17 -13.77 -16.26
C LEU A 116 11.75 -14.04 -15.81
N ARG A 117 11.41 -15.33 -15.65
CA ARG A 117 10.18 -15.73 -14.99
C ARG A 117 10.15 -15.22 -13.55
N THR A 118 9.06 -14.57 -13.15
CA THR A 118 8.81 -14.14 -11.78
C THR A 118 8.03 -15.18 -10.98
N PRO A 119 7.94 -15.06 -9.63
CA PRO A 119 7.07 -15.87 -8.81
C PRO A 119 5.61 -15.84 -9.29
N GLU A 120 4.91 -16.95 -9.15
CA GLU A 120 3.50 -17.10 -9.60
C GLU A 120 2.53 -16.18 -8.85
N SER A 121 2.95 -15.65 -7.69
CA SER A 121 2.20 -14.69 -6.90
C SER A 121 2.14 -13.30 -7.55
N LEU A 122 3.06 -12.96 -8.47
CA LEU A 122 3.04 -11.70 -9.20
C LEU A 122 2.00 -11.74 -10.33
N THR A 123 1.10 -10.78 -10.31
CA THR A 123 0.06 -10.61 -11.34
C THR A 123 -0.04 -9.17 -11.80
N PHE A 124 -0.62 -8.97 -12.98
CA PHE A 124 -1.01 -7.65 -13.45
C PHE A 124 -2.50 -7.64 -13.83
N THR A 125 -3.27 -6.71 -13.25
CA THR A 125 -4.74 -6.70 -13.37
C THR A 125 -5.24 -5.40 -13.98
N PHE A 126 -5.95 -5.49 -15.09
CA PHE A 126 -6.62 -4.35 -15.74
C PHE A 126 -8.06 -4.22 -15.29
N VAL A 127 -8.53 -2.98 -15.09
CA VAL A 127 -9.96 -2.67 -14.94
C VAL A 127 -10.60 -2.57 -16.33
N VAL A 128 -11.51 -3.50 -16.63
CA VAL A 128 -12.18 -3.59 -17.94
C VAL A 128 -13.46 -2.74 -18.00
N ARG A 129 -14.23 -2.73 -16.88
CA ARG A 129 -15.51 -2.02 -16.79
C ARG A 129 -15.84 -1.64 -15.36
N ILE A 130 -16.50 -0.51 -15.16
CA ILE A 130 -17.01 -0.05 -13.85
C ILE A 130 -18.51 0.15 -13.97
N VAL A 131 -19.31 -0.47 -13.10
CA VAL A 131 -20.78 -0.38 -13.12
C VAL A 131 -21.28 0.05 -11.74
N ASP A 132 -22.19 1.03 -11.71
CA ASP A 132 -22.95 1.34 -10.49
C ASP A 132 -23.94 0.21 -10.23
N VAL A 133 -23.87 -0.39 -9.04
CA VAL A 133 -24.71 -1.50 -8.60
C VAL A 133 -25.39 -1.21 -7.26
N THR A 134 -25.48 0.08 -6.93
CA THR A 134 -26.05 0.55 -5.64
C THR A 134 -27.47 0.03 -5.44
N ALA A 135 -28.33 0.14 -6.47
CA ALA A 135 -29.72 -0.30 -6.38
C ALA A 135 -29.84 -1.82 -6.16
N GLU A 136 -28.98 -2.61 -6.82
CA GLU A 136 -28.97 -4.07 -6.67
C GLU A 136 -28.49 -4.49 -5.29
N VAL A 137 -27.47 -3.83 -4.74
CA VAL A 137 -26.95 -4.09 -3.39
C VAL A 137 -28.01 -3.71 -2.34
N GLU A 138 -28.64 -2.56 -2.47
CA GLU A 138 -29.72 -2.13 -1.55
C GLU A 138 -30.94 -3.09 -1.59
N ALA A 139 -31.33 -3.53 -2.78
CA ALA A 139 -32.44 -4.49 -2.93
C ALA A 139 -32.12 -5.85 -2.29
N GLU A 140 -30.90 -6.37 -2.47
CA GLU A 140 -30.48 -7.64 -1.89
C GLU A 140 -30.31 -7.51 -0.36
N ALA A 141 -29.78 -6.38 0.13
CA ALA A 141 -29.66 -6.10 1.55
C ALA A 141 -31.03 -6.05 2.25
N ALA A 142 -32.02 -5.37 1.63
CA ALA A 142 -33.38 -5.33 2.13
C ALA A 142 -34.02 -6.72 2.19
N LYS A 143 -33.83 -7.53 1.14
CA LYS A 143 -34.33 -8.92 1.06
C LYS A 143 -33.75 -9.81 2.16
N GLN A 144 -32.46 -9.70 2.44
CA GLN A 144 -31.75 -10.49 3.45
C GLN A 144 -31.82 -9.87 4.85
N LYS A 145 -32.42 -8.68 5.00
CA LYS A 145 -32.43 -7.88 6.24
C LYS A 145 -31.01 -7.65 6.78
N ALA A 146 -30.06 -7.43 5.87
CA ALA A 146 -28.66 -7.20 6.21
C ALA A 146 -28.48 -5.80 6.84
N ASP A 147 -27.75 -5.73 7.94
CA ASP A 147 -27.34 -4.47 8.55
C ASP A 147 -26.22 -3.77 7.74
N ASP A 148 -25.84 -2.57 8.16
CA ASP A 148 -24.83 -1.75 7.46
C ASP A 148 -23.43 -2.37 7.46
N TYR A 149 -23.10 -3.18 8.46
CA TYR A 149 -21.85 -3.93 8.51
C TYR A 149 -21.88 -5.12 7.52
N THR A 150 -22.94 -5.91 7.59
CA THR A 150 -23.10 -7.12 6.76
C THR A 150 -23.11 -6.78 5.28
N ARG A 151 -23.88 -5.79 4.83
CA ARG A 151 -24.01 -5.43 3.40
C ARG A 151 -22.76 -4.85 2.78
N GLN A 152 -21.80 -4.37 3.59
CA GLN A 152 -20.48 -3.93 3.12
C GLN A 152 -19.44 -5.03 3.23
N SER A 153 -19.78 -6.19 3.80
CA SER A 153 -18.83 -7.29 3.97
C SER A 153 -18.55 -8.03 2.66
N GLN A 154 -17.35 -8.54 2.53
CA GLN A 154 -16.97 -9.39 1.39
C GLN A 154 -17.89 -10.60 1.27
N ALA A 155 -18.25 -11.23 2.40
CA ALA A 155 -19.15 -12.39 2.43
C ALA A 155 -20.53 -12.10 1.80
N PHE A 156 -21.02 -10.87 1.92
CA PHE A 156 -22.28 -10.45 1.29
C PHE A 156 -22.09 -10.06 -0.19
N LEU A 157 -21.04 -9.31 -0.50
CA LEU A 157 -20.82 -8.73 -1.84
C LEU A 157 -20.28 -9.73 -2.86
N GLU A 158 -19.43 -10.68 -2.44
CA GLU A 158 -18.78 -11.65 -3.36
C GLU A 158 -19.79 -12.55 -4.12
N PRO A 159 -20.83 -13.13 -3.50
CA PRO A 159 -21.85 -13.89 -4.24
C PRO A 159 -22.59 -13.04 -5.28
N MET A 160 -22.83 -11.76 -4.99
CA MET A 160 -23.44 -10.84 -5.94
C MET A 160 -22.48 -10.52 -7.10
N ALA A 161 -21.21 -10.29 -6.83
CA ALA A 161 -20.18 -10.07 -7.83
C ALA A 161 -20.06 -11.26 -8.80
N LYS A 162 -19.99 -12.48 -8.28
CA LYS A 162 -19.98 -13.72 -9.09
C LYS A 162 -21.23 -13.84 -9.97
N LYS A 163 -22.39 -13.48 -9.46
CA LYS A 163 -23.64 -13.47 -10.23
C LYS A 163 -23.64 -12.41 -11.34
N LEU A 164 -23.09 -11.22 -11.07
CA LEU A 164 -22.92 -10.16 -12.07
C LEU A 164 -22.01 -10.61 -13.20
N LEU A 165 -20.83 -11.19 -12.88
CA LEU A 165 -19.91 -11.73 -13.88
C LEU A 165 -20.60 -12.78 -14.75
N LYS A 166 -21.28 -13.75 -14.15
CA LYS A 166 -21.96 -14.85 -14.86
C LYS A 166 -23.01 -14.36 -15.85
N LYS A 167 -23.67 -13.23 -15.58
CA LYS A 167 -24.70 -12.62 -16.44
C LYS A 167 -24.14 -11.68 -17.50
N SER A 168 -22.85 -11.30 -17.39
CA SER A 168 -22.23 -10.34 -18.30
C SER A 168 -21.73 -10.99 -19.60
N ASP A 169 -21.52 -10.18 -20.62
CA ASP A 169 -20.82 -10.55 -21.86
C ASP A 169 -19.35 -10.94 -21.66
N LEU A 170 -18.79 -10.59 -20.49
CA LEU A 170 -17.41 -10.89 -20.09
C LEU A 170 -17.25 -12.29 -19.43
N ALA A 171 -18.33 -12.99 -19.12
CA ALA A 171 -18.33 -14.25 -18.39
C ALA A 171 -17.45 -15.36 -18.99
N LYS A 172 -17.23 -15.33 -20.32
CA LYS A 172 -16.45 -16.33 -21.03
C LYS A 172 -14.99 -15.94 -21.26
N LYS A 173 -14.59 -14.71 -20.93
CA LYS A 173 -13.19 -14.28 -21.04
C LYS A 173 -12.36 -14.89 -19.91
N LYS A 174 -11.15 -15.36 -20.23
CA LYS A 174 -10.22 -15.90 -19.23
C LYS A 174 -9.70 -14.79 -18.31
N GLY A 175 -9.40 -15.16 -17.07
CA GLY A 175 -8.82 -14.24 -16.07
C GLY A 175 -9.76 -13.13 -15.59
N MET A 176 -11.07 -13.22 -15.90
CA MET A 176 -12.06 -12.25 -15.46
C MET A 176 -12.54 -12.52 -14.05
N ASP A 177 -12.63 -11.47 -13.27
CA ASP A 177 -13.29 -11.41 -11.97
C ASP A 177 -14.10 -10.12 -11.82
N VAL A 178 -14.95 -10.07 -10.79
CA VAL A 178 -15.72 -8.87 -10.42
C VAL A 178 -15.61 -8.63 -8.93
N ARG A 179 -15.27 -7.42 -8.58
CA ARG A 179 -15.21 -6.95 -7.19
C ARG A 179 -16.22 -5.82 -6.99
N ILE A 180 -17.16 -5.97 -6.05
CA ILE A 180 -18.07 -4.89 -5.65
C ILE A 180 -17.46 -4.16 -4.47
N VAL A 181 -17.35 -2.83 -4.58
CA VAL A 181 -16.65 -1.98 -3.61
C VAL A 181 -17.60 -0.91 -3.10
N PRO A 182 -17.70 -0.72 -1.76
CA PRO A 182 -18.46 0.37 -1.17
C PRO A 182 -17.75 1.71 -1.29
N TYR A 183 -18.52 2.76 -1.50
CA TYR A 183 -18.10 4.16 -1.57
C TYR A 183 -18.93 5.03 -0.64
N PHE A 184 -18.36 6.17 -0.23
CA PHE A 184 -19.04 7.16 0.61
C PHE A 184 -19.68 6.51 1.88
N GLY A 185 -18.87 5.74 2.63
CA GLY A 185 -19.34 5.05 3.83
C GLY A 185 -20.40 3.98 3.57
N GLY A 186 -20.46 3.41 2.36
CA GLY A 186 -21.45 2.40 1.97
C GLY A 186 -22.78 3.00 1.51
N ASN A 187 -22.79 4.27 1.08
CA ASN A 187 -23.95 4.90 0.44
C ASN A 187 -24.04 4.65 -1.07
N GLN A 188 -22.93 4.21 -1.70
CA GLN A 188 -22.88 3.82 -3.10
C GLN A 188 -22.02 2.55 -3.25
N PHE A 189 -22.27 1.76 -4.30
CA PHE A 189 -21.54 0.53 -4.60
C PHE A 189 -21.24 0.44 -6.08
N TYR A 190 -19.95 0.16 -6.40
CA TYR A 190 -19.51 0.00 -7.78
C TYR A 190 -18.91 -1.39 -7.99
N ALA A 191 -19.29 -2.04 -9.09
CA ALA A 191 -18.71 -3.30 -9.55
C ALA A 191 -17.57 -3.02 -10.52
N PHE A 192 -16.37 -3.50 -10.19
CA PHE A 192 -15.18 -3.46 -11.03
C PHE A 192 -15.01 -4.82 -11.70
N PHE A 193 -15.11 -4.85 -13.02
CA PHE A 193 -14.78 -6.02 -13.82
C PHE A 193 -13.30 -5.95 -14.13
N GLU A 194 -12.56 -6.95 -13.69
CA GLU A 194 -11.09 -6.96 -13.70
C GLU A 194 -10.58 -8.16 -14.48
N GLN A 195 -9.51 -7.97 -15.29
CA GLN A 195 -8.85 -9.06 -16.00
C GLN A 195 -7.40 -9.18 -15.55
N THR A 196 -7.04 -10.38 -15.04
CA THR A 196 -5.73 -10.64 -14.43
C THR A 196 -4.87 -11.54 -15.31
N TYR A 197 -3.61 -11.11 -15.51
CA TYR A 197 -2.53 -11.85 -16.17
C TYR A 197 -1.52 -12.32 -15.12
N SER A 198 -1.01 -13.55 -15.26
CA SER A 198 -0.11 -14.21 -14.31
C SER A 198 1.26 -14.62 -14.90
N ASP A 199 1.46 -14.58 -16.23
CA ASP A 199 2.81 -14.72 -16.79
C ASP A 199 3.43 -13.32 -16.93
N ILE A 200 4.07 -12.87 -15.84
CA ILE A 200 4.79 -11.61 -15.78
C ILE A 200 6.28 -11.94 -15.73
N ARG A 201 7.11 -11.23 -16.50
CA ARG A 201 8.55 -11.47 -16.54
C ARG A 201 9.33 -10.21 -16.24
N LEU A 202 10.42 -10.37 -15.47
CA LEU A 202 11.33 -9.28 -15.12
C LEU A 202 12.17 -8.90 -16.33
N VAL A 203 12.21 -7.61 -16.64
CA VAL A 203 12.97 -7.01 -17.76
C VAL A 203 14.13 -6.18 -17.23
N ALA A 204 13.88 -5.28 -16.27
CA ALA A 204 14.91 -4.45 -15.68
C ALA A 204 14.58 -4.13 -14.21
N ASN A 205 15.59 -4.25 -13.36
CA ASN A 205 15.56 -3.84 -11.96
C ASN A 205 16.94 -3.24 -11.61
N PRO A 206 17.06 -1.96 -11.26
CA PRO A 206 18.34 -1.39 -10.87
C PRO A 206 18.87 -2.01 -9.57
N PRO A 207 20.20 -1.99 -9.33
CA PRO A 207 20.76 -2.37 -8.05
C PRO A 207 20.15 -1.55 -6.92
N TYR A 208 20.03 -2.16 -5.72
CA TYR A 208 19.44 -1.54 -4.53
C TYR A 208 19.98 -0.12 -4.27
N ASN A 209 21.30 0.06 -4.32
CA ASN A 209 21.95 1.37 -4.10
C ASN A 209 21.77 2.39 -5.25
N VAL A 210 20.98 2.05 -6.27
CA VAL A 210 20.53 2.96 -7.34
C VAL A 210 19.01 3.12 -7.25
N GLY A 211 18.27 2.00 -7.14
CA GLY A 211 16.81 1.98 -7.07
C GLY A 211 16.25 2.55 -5.77
N GLN A 212 16.93 2.30 -4.66
CA GLN A 212 16.56 2.76 -3.31
C GLN A 212 17.70 3.53 -2.60
N PHE A 213 18.48 4.33 -3.33
CA PHE A 213 19.49 5.18 -2.72
C PHE A 213 18.87 6.06 -1.62
N GLY A 214 19.50 6.08 -0.44
CA GLY A 214 18.97 6.71 0.77
C GLY A 214 18.16 5.76 1.65
N GLY A 215 17.81 4.57 1.18
CA GLY A 215 17.21 3.48 1.94
C GLY A 215 16.07 3.92 2.86
N ASN A 216 16.05 3.37 4.09
CA ASN A 216 15.10 3.79 5.10
C ASN A 216 15.39 5.20 5.64
N SER A 217 16.64 5.69 5.57
CA SER A 217 17.03 7.03 6.05
C SER A 217 16.30 8.14 5.30
N ASP A 218 16.22 8.05 3.97
CA ASP A 218 15.54 9.04 3.11
C ASP A 218 14.05 8.71 2.86
N ASN A 219 13.51 7.61 3.35
CA ASN A 219 12.10 7.26 3.16
C ASN A 219 11.19 8.36 3.74
N TRP A 220 10.24 8.89 2.94
CA TRP A 220 9.41 10.07 3.19
C TRP A 220 10.18 11.40 3.31
N ILE A 221 11.44 11.45 2.92
CA ILE A 221 12.26 12.66 3.03
C ILE A 221 12.55 13.22 1.64
N TRP A 222 12.54 14.55 1.51
CA TRP A 222 13.04 15.28 0.35
C TRP A 222 14.25 16.11 0.76
N PRO A 223 15.33 16.21 -0.07
CA PRO A 223 15.44 15.80 -1.48
C PRO A 223 15.81 14.32 -1.69
N ARG A 224 15.39 13.74 -2.83
CA ARG A 224 15.62 12.34 -3.24
C ARG A 224 16.45 12.25 -4.52
N GLN A 225 17.25 11.18 -4.69
CA GLN A 225 18.06 10.91 -5.87
C GLN A 225 18.01 9.45 -6.33
N ASN A 226 17.08 8.67 -5.87
CA ASN A 226 16.93 7.26 -6.24
C ASN A 226 16.21 7.06 -7.59
N ALA A 227 16.56 5.98 -8.27
CA ALA A 227 15.90 5.51 -9.49
C ALA A 227 14.86 4.45 -9.15
N ASP A 228 13.82 4.84 -8.40
CA ASP A 228 12.80 3.90 -7.88
C ASP A 228 11.87 3.44 -9.01
N PHE A 229 12.39 2.54 -9.87
CA PHE A 229 11.61 1.89 -10.91
C PHE A 229 11.99 0.40 -11.03
N ALA A 230 11.06 -0.39 -11.54
CA ALA A 230 11.31 -1.73 -12.08
C ALA A 230 10.46 -1.92 -13.35
N MET A 231 10.96 -2.70 -14.27
CA MET A 231 10.28 -2.97 -15.54
C MET A 231 10.02 -4.46 -15.70
N PHE A 232 8.81 -4.77 -16.10
CA PHE A 232 8.35 -6.12 -16.35
C PHE A 232 7.65 -6.19 -17.71
N ARG A 233 7.28 -7.40 -18.14
CA ARG A 233 6.45 -7.60 -19.34
C ARG A 233 5.34 -8.60 -19.07
N ILE A 234 4.16 -8.30 -19.61
CA ILE A 234 3.03 -9.23 -19.62
C ILE A 234 3.19 -10.20 -20.78
N TYR A 235 3.10 -11.49 -20.48
CA TYR A 235 2.98 -12.56 -21.48
C TYR A 235 1.58 -13.16 -21.43
N ALA A 236 1.12 -13.63 -22.58
CA ALA A 236 -0.20 -14.21 -22.77
C ALA A 236 -0.14 -15.41 -23.73
N ASP A 237 -1.21 -16.17 -23.82
CA ASP A 237 -1.32 -17.18 -24.88
C ASP A 237 -1.34 -16.52 -26.29
N LYS A 238 -1.19 -17.31 -27.34
CA LYS A 238 -1.14 -16.81 -28.73
C LYS A 238 -2.37 -16.00 -29.16
N ASN A 239 -3.46 -16.07 -28.39
CA ASN A 239 -4.69 -15.32 -28.63
C ASN A 239 -4.80 -14.08 -27.73
N GLY A 240 -3.75 -13.73 -26.98
CA GLY A 240 -3.73 -12.61 -26.04
C GLY A 240 -4.56 -12.85 -24.76
N GLN A 241 -4.89 -14.10 -24.45
CA GLN A 241 -5.64 -14.42 -23.24
C GLN A 241 -4.70 -14.74 -22.06
N PRO A 242 -5.08 -14.39 -20.83
CA PRO A 242 -4.35 -14.78 -19.64
C PRO A 242 -4.07 -16.30 -19.59
N ALA A 243 -2.84 -16.64 -19.27
CA ALA A 243 -2.39 -18.02 -19.13
C ALA A 243 -1.32 -18.11 -18.04
N PRO A 244 -1.18 -19.25 -17.33
CA PRO A 244 -0.01 -19.53 -16.49
C PRO A 244 1.28 -19.46 -17.31
N TYR A 245 2.42 -19.32 -16.61
CA TYR A 245 3.73 -19.31 -17.28
C TYR A 245 3.90 -20.48 -18.27
N SER A 246 4.37 -20.15 -19.45
CA SER A 246 4.75 -21.12 -20.47
C SER A 246 5.78 -20.51 -21.42
N GLU A 247 6.77 -21.27 -21.84
CA GLU A 247 7.73 -20.85 -22.90
C GLU A 247 7.05 -20.55 -24.25
N LYS A 248 5.81 -21.06 -24.44
CA LYS A 248 5.00 -20.81 -25.64
C LYS A 248 4.20 -19.52 -25.58
N ASN A 249 4.13 -18.87 -24.43
CA ASN A 249 3.46 -17.59 -24.31
C ASN A 249 4.25 -16.51 -25.05
N VAL A 250 3.54 -15.51 -25.54
CA VAL A 250 4.09 -14.39 -26.30
C VAL A 250 3.79 -13.08 -25.57
N PRO A 251 4.58 -12.01 -25.79
CA PRO A 251 4.28 -10.70 -25.26
C PRO A 251 2.85 -10.27 -25.58
N LEU A 252 2.15 -9.73 -24.59
CA LEU A 252 0.77 -9.26 -24.76
C LEU A 252 0.74 -8.05 -25.70
N LYS A 253 0.00 -8.17 -26.81
CA LYS A 253 -0.26 -7.05 -27.70
C LYS A 253 -1.39 -6.20 -27.14
N VAL A 254 -1.09 -4.93 -26.82
CA VAL A 254 -2.07 -3.98 -26.30
C VAL A 254 -2.50 -2.97 -27.34
N LYS A 255 -3.72 -2.45 -27.19
CA LYS A 255 -4.27 -1.42 -28.11
C LYS A 255 -3.87 -0.01 -27.69
N LYS A 256 -3.56 0.20 -26.42
CA LYS A 256 -3.22 1.48 -25.84
C LYS A 256 -2.05 1.31 -24.86
N TYR A 257 -1.09 2.20 -24.96
CA TYR A 257 0.07 2.31 -24.08
C TYR A 257 0.45 3.80 -23.92
N LEU A 258 1.25 4.12 -22.92
CA LEU A 258 1.66 5.50 -22.65
C LEU A 258 2.87 5.88 -23.51
N PRO A 259 2.80 6.97 -24.28
CA PRO A 259 3.98 7.58 -24.89
C PRO A 259 4.82 8.28 -23.82
N ILE A 260 6.12 8.37 -24.02
CA ILE A 260 7.08 8.92 -23.06
C ILE A 260 7.66 10.24 -23.57
N SER A 261 7.63 11.29 -22.77
CA SER A 261 8.18 12.60 -23.13
C SER A 261 9.60 12.79 -22.61
N LEU A 262 10.56 13.08 -23.51
CA LEU A 262 11.94 13.45 -23.17
C LEU A 262 12.14 14.97 -23.07
N LYS A 263 11.11 15.79 -23.27
CA LYS A 263 11.20 17.27 -23.29
C LYS A 263 11.58 17.91 -21.96
N GLY A 264 11.54 17.11 -20.88
CA GLY A 264 11.79 17.61 -19.54
C GLY A 264 10.57 18.22 -18.88
N ILE A 265 10.78 18.71 -17.66
CA ILE A 265 9.78 19.17 -16.72
C ILE A 265 10.17 20.57 -16.24
N ASN A 266 9.19 21.46 -16.05
CA ASN A 266 9.39 22.81 -15.54
C ASN A 266 8.47 23.09 -14.34
N ASP A 267 8.81 24.12 -13.56
CA ASP A 267 7.93 24.62 -12.49
C ASP A 267 6.56 24.99 -13.06
N LYS A 268 5.51 24.58 -12.36
CA LYS A 268 4.09 24.78 -12.71
C LYS A 268 3.58 23.98 -13.89
N ASP A 269 4.36 23.09 -14.48
CA ASP A 269 3.83 22.15 -15.47
C ASP A 269 2.69 21.33 -14.86
N TYR A 270 1.63 21.11 -15.63
CA TYR A 270 0.51 20.27 -15.25
C TYR A 270 0.94 18.84 -15.07
N THR A 271 0.45 18.20 -14.02
CA THR A 271 0.67 16.79 -13.71
C THR A 271 -0.64 16.07 -13.43
N MET A 272 -0.75 14.83 -13.89
CA MET A 272 -1.86 13.92 -13.60
C MET A 272 -1.31 12.56 -13.24
N ILE A 273 -1.88 11.94 -12.21
CA ILE A 273 -1.54 10.58 -11.80
C ILE A 273 -2.81 9.75 -11.85
N MET A 274 -2.72 8.59 -12.51
CA MET A 274 -3.79 7.58 -12.52
C MET A 274 -3.25 6.32 -11.87
N GLY A 275 -3.98 5.77 -10.88
CA GLY A 275 -3.52 4.60 -10.15
C GLY A 275 -4.54 4.05 -9.18
N PHE A 276 -4.07 3.19 -8.28
CA PHE A 276 -4.89 2.46 -7.32
C PHE A 276 -4.53 2.84 -5.88
N PRO A 277 -4.88 4.06 -5.43
CA PRO A 277 -4.63 4.48 -4.05
C PRO A 277 -5.32 3.53 -3.07
N GLY A 278 -4.60 3.11 -2.03
CA GLY A 278 -4.99 2.05 -1.10
C GLY A 278 -6.18 2.44 -0.24
N SER A 279 -5.98 3.30 0.74
CA SER A 279 -7.07 3.76 1.60
C SER A 279 -6.80 5.14 2.20
N THR A 280 -7.85 5.95 2.28
CA THR A 280 -7.89 7.19 3.06
C THR A 280 -9.07 7.16 4.03
N SER A 281 -9.09 8.07 4.99
CA SER A 281 -10.14 8.19 6.00
C SER A 281 -10.44 9.68 6.24
N ARG A 282 -10.86 10.39 5.19
CA ARG A 282 -11.05 11.86 5.20
C ARG A 282 -12.37 12.29 5.81
N TYR A 283 -13.31 11.37 5.91
CA TYR A 283 -14.63 11.60 6.51
C TYR A 283 -14.67 11.34 8.02
N LEU A 284 -13.52 11.12 8.68
CA LEU A 284 -13.47 10.91 10.13
C LEU A 284 -13.89 12.16 10.91
N THR A 285 -14.52 11.96 12.08
CA THR A 285 -14.78 12.97 13.09
C THR A 285 -13.50 13.32 13.87
N ALA A 286 -13.54 14.38 14.67
CA ALA A 286 -12.44 14.78 15.53
C ALA A 286 -12.04 13.68 16.53
N SER A 287 -13.02 12.98 17.11
CA SER A 287 -12.79 11.87 18.05
C SER A 287 -12.17 10.66 17.36
N GLU A 288 -12.54 10.36 16.13
CA GLU A 288 -11.92 9.27 15.37
C GLU A 288 -10.49 9.60 14.94
N VAL A 289 -10.19 10.87 14.59
CA VAL A 289 -8.80 11.30 14.33
C VAL A 289 -7.96 11.13 15.60
N ALA A 290 -8.48 11.53 16.78
CA ALA A 290 -7.79 11.31 18.05
C ALA A 290 -7.60 9.80 18.35
N LEU A 291 -8.62 8.97 18.12
CA LEU A 291 -8.53 7.52 18.26
C LEU A 291 -7.42 6.94 17.35
N ARG A 292 -7.35 7.37 16.09
CA ARG A 292 -6.33 6.94 15.13
C ARG A 292 -4.93 7.27 15.62
N THR A 293 -4.66 8.51 16.00
CA THR A 293 -3.32 8.97 16.36
C THR A 293 -2.89 8.50 17.75
N GLN A 294 -3.78 8.53 18.74
CA GLN A 294 -3.45 8.28 20.15
C GLN A 294 -3.62 6.81 20.58
N GLN A 295 -4.49 6.04 19.90
CA GLN A 295 -4.80 4.67 20.28
C GLN A 295 -4.28 3.64 19.26
N MET A 296 -4.35 3.92 17.96
CA MET A 296 -3.89 2.97 16.95
C MET A 296 -2.42 3.14 16.59
N ASN A 297 -1.97 4.36 16.32
CA ASN A 297 -0.61 4.61 15.82
C ASN A 297 0.43 4.56 16.94
N ALA A 298 0.11 5.08 18.12
CA ALA A 298 1.07 5.22 19.22
C ALA A 298 1.71 3.89 19.68
N PRO A 299 0.97 2.78 19.88
CA PRO A 299 1.56 1.49 20.23
C PRO A 299 2.53 0.96 19.16
N ILE A 300 2.21 1.16 17.88
CA ILE A 300 3.05 0.69 16.77
C ILE A 300 4.38 1.44 16.75
N VAL A 301 4.35 2.76 16.95
CA VAL A 301 5.57 3.58 17.02
C VAL A 301 6.40 3.20 18.26
N LEU A 302 5.74 2.97 19.40
CA LEU A 302 6.39 2.63 20.66
C LEU A 302 7.22 1.33 20.56
N ALA A 303 6.66 0.27 20.01
CA ALA A 303 7.32 -1.04 19.91
C ALA A 303 8.11 -1.22 18.60
N GLY A 304 7.72 -0.51 17.53
CA GLY A 304 8.31 -0.65 16.21
C GLY A 304 9.74 -0.08 16.12
N ASN A 305 10.05 1.04 16.77
CA ASN A 305 11.42 1.58 16.77
C ASN A 305 12.46 0.62 17.38
N PRO A 306 12.22 0.01 18.56
CA PRO A 306 13.09 -1.05 19.07
C PRO A 306 13.23 -2.25 18.12
N LEU A 307 12.14 -2.68 17.48
CA LEU A 307 12.15 -3.78 16.52
C LEU A 307 13.04 -3.47 15.32
N LEU A 308 12.94 -2.26 14.74
CA LEU A 308 13.81 -1.82 13.65
C LEU A 308 15.29 -1.79 14.03
N ASN A 309 15.61 -1.32 15.24
CA ASN A 309 16.99 -1.33 15.75
C ASN A 309 17.52 -2.76 15.88
N TYR A 310 16.69 -3.70 16.35
CA TYR A 310 17.02 -5.10 16.46
C TYR A 310 17.33 -5.73 15.09
N TYR A 311 16.45 -5.55 14.11
CA TYR A 311 16.69 -6.03 12.75
C TYR A 311 17.95 -5.44 12.14
N LYS A 312 18.16 -4.12 12.27
CA LYS A 312 19.36 -3.45 11.74
C LYS A 312 20.65 -4.03 12.31
N GLN A 313 20.70 -4.27 13.62
CA GLN A 313 21.86 -4.87 14.29
C GLN A 313 22.15 -6.30 13.79
N LEU A 314 21.12 -7.07 13.46
CA LEU A 314 21.30 -8.41 12.90
C LEU A 314 21.75 -8.34 11.43
N MET A 315 21.14 -7.50 10.62
CA MET A 315 21.47 -7.34 9.19
C MET A 315 22.92 -6.87 8.98
N ASP A 316 23.46 -6.09 9.90
CA ASP A 316 24.85 -5.59 9.84
C ASP A 316 25.90 -6.69 10.11
N GLN A 317 25.49 -7.91 10.52
CA GLN A 317 26.42 -9.00 10.86
C GLN A 317 26.82 -9.84 9.63
N SER A 318 25.89 -10.07 8.67
CA SER A 318 26.18 -10.85 7.46
C SER A 318 25.17 -10.59 6.33
N ASP A 319 25.59 -10.91 5.09
CA ASP A 319 24.71 -10.87 3.91
C ASP A 319 23.54 -11.88 4.01
N GLU A 320 23.73 -13.02 4.71
CA GLU A 320 22.68 -13.99 4.92
C GLU A 320 21.57 -13.44 5.84
N LEU A 321 21.95 -12.78 6.93
CA LEU A 321 20.97 -12.14 7.84
C LEU A 321 20.31 -10.94 7.17
N ARG A 322 21.04 -10.19 6.35
CA ARG A 322 20.46 -9.11 5.56
C ARG A 322 19.38 -9.65 4.63
N LEU A 323 19.67 -10.64 3.81
CA LEU A 323 18.70 -11.26 2.91
C LEU A 323 17.49 -11.85 3.63
N LEU A 324 17.69 -12.34 4.86
CA LEU A 324 16.61 -12.91 5.64
C LEU A 324 15.63 -11.87 6.20
N LEU A 325 16.11 -10.67 6.54
CA LEU A 325 15.37 -9.69 7.35
C LEU A 325 15.01 -8.39 6.62
N GLU A 326 15.61 -8.12 5.44
CA GLU A 326 15.47 -6.80 4.81
C GLU A 326 14.02 -6.47 4.37
N ASP A 327 13.22 -7.45 3.94
CA ASP A 327 11.82 -7.23 3.54
C ASP A 327 10.97 -6.81 4.76
N GLU A 328 11.13 -7.48 5.90
CA GLU A 328 10.45 -7.12 7.14
C GLU A 328 10.94 -5.78 7.71
N TYR A 329 12.27 -5.55 7.66
CA TYR A 329 12.84 -4.28 8.10
C TYR A 329 12.28 -3.09 7.34
N PHE A 330 12.18 -3.17 6.02
CA PHE A 330 11.59 -2.09 5.21
C PHE A 330 10.09 -1.95 5.40
N SER A 331 9.37 -3.05 5.53
CA SER A 331 7.93 -3.04 5.79
C SER A 331 7.60 -2.34 7.11
N TRP A 332 8.25 -2.74 8.21
CA TRP A 332 8.08 -2.09 9.51
C TRP A 332 8.63 -0.67 9.53
N GLY A 333 9.77 -0.41 8.87
CA GLY A 333 10.36 0.93 8.74
C GLY A 333 9.38 1.91 8.10
N ASN A 334 8.74 1.51 7.01
CA ASN A 334 7.72 2.31 6.35
C ASN A 334 6.50 2.54 7.27
N ALA A 335 5.99 1.52 7.94
CA ALA A 335 4.85 1.63 8.83
C ALA A 335 5.12 2.55 10.03
N VAL A 336 6.25 2.37 10.72
CA VAL A 336 6.63 3.17 11.91
C VAL A 336 6.81 4.64 11.55
N LYS A 337 7.51 4.95 10.44
CA LYS A 337 7.66 6.32 9.96
C LYS A 337 6.33 6.95 9.55
N ASN A 338 5.48 6.20 8.83
CA ASN A 338 4.17 6.69 8.44
C ASN A 338 3.30 7.03 9.64
N TYR A 339 3.17 6.13 10.60
CA TYR A 339 2.32 6.35 11.77
C TYR A 339 2.86 7.44 12.71
N GLY A 340 4.17 7.47 12.94
CA GLY A 340 4.81 8.52 13.71
C GLY A 340 4.67 9.89 13.05
N GLY A 341 5.00 10.00 11.78
CA GLY A 341 4.87 11.23 11.02
C GLY A 341 3.42 11.69 10.82
N MET A 342 2.46 10.74 10.72
CA MET A 342 1.03 11.07 10.73
C MET A 342 0.63 11.77 12.03
N ASN A 343 1.06 11.25 13.18
CA ASN A 343 0.76 11.86 14.48
C ASN A 343 1.30 13.29 14.56
N GLU A 344 2.55 13.51 14.16
CA GLU A 344 3.19 14.84 14.13
C GLU A 344 2.50 15.78 13.13
N ALA A 345 2.18 15.29 11.94
CA ALA A 345 1.52 16.08 10.90
C ALA A 345 0.11 16.52 11.33
N VAL A 346 -0.68 15.63 11.95
CA VAL A 346 -2.01 15.91 12.49
C VAL A 346 -1.95 17.01 13.55
N GLU A 347 -0.97 16.94 14.46
CA GLU A 347 -0.75 17.99 15.48
C GLU A 347 -0.33 19.32 14.83
N LYS A 348 0.66 19.29 13.92
CA LYS A 348 1.19 20.48 13.23
C LYS A 348 0.12 21.27 12.49
N ILE A 349 -0.80 20.61 11.78
CA ILE A 349 -1.90 21.27 11.07
C ILE A 349 -3.13 21.50 11.96
N ARG A 350 -3.11 21.09 13.23
CA ARG A 350 -4.25 21.17 14.16
C ARG A 350 -5.51 20.52 13.59
N LEU A 351 -5.36 19.31 13.02
CA LEU A 351 -6.45 18.66 12.29
C LEU A 351 -7.68 18.41 13.17
N ILE A 352 -7.49 18.05 14.44
CA ILE A 352 -8.61 17.81 15.38
C ILE A 352 -9.47 19.09 15.53
N ASP A 353 -8.85 20.29 15.60
CA ASP A 353 -9.60 21.56 15.69
C ASP A 353 -10.35 21.84 14.38
N GLN A 354 -9.73 21.56 13.22
CA GLN A 354 -10.38 21.70 11.92
C GLN A 354 -11.61 20.77 11.81
N LYS A 355 -11.50 19.52 12.28
CA LYS A 355 -12.61 18.58 12.31
C LYS A 355 -13.73 19.02 13.23
N LYS A 356 -13.44 19.54 14.42
CA LYS A 356 -14.45 20.15 15.31
C LYS A 356 -15.18 21.31 14.63
N ALA A 357 -14.49 22.13 13.85
CA ALA A 357 -15.11 23.21 13.08
C ALA A 357 -16.02 22.66 11.96
N GLU A 358 -15.63 21.60 11.25
CA GLU A 358 -16.45 20.89 10.25
C GLU A 358 -17.70 20.26 10.92
N GLU A 359 -17.54 19.65 12.08
CA GLU A 359 -18.64 19.09 12.88
C GLU A 359 -19.65 20.15 13.34
N ALA A 360 -19.17 21.34 13.72
CA ALA A 360 -20.07 22.46 14.07
C ALA A 360 -20.90 22.92 12.83
N GLN A 361 -20.30 22.95 11.65
CA GLN A 361 -21.01 23.22 10.39
C GLN A 361 -22.04 22.10 10.08
N PHE A 362 -21.64 20.86 10.27
CA PHE A 362 -22.52 19.70 10.07
C PHE A 362 -23.73 19.74 11.03
N ARG A 363 -23.53 20.05 12.32
CA ARG A 363 -24.63 20.20 13.30
C ARG A 363 -25.61 21.31 12.88
N ALA A 364 -25.09 22.43 12.36
CA ALA A 364 -25.93 23.52 11.85
C ALA A 364 -26.72 23.11 10.59
N PHE A 365 -26.11 22.31 9.69
CA PHE A 365 -26.77 21.71 8.55
C PHE A 365 -27.84 20.70 8.99
N ALA A 366 -27.52 19.77 9.89
CA ALA A 366 -28.41 18.75 10.42
C ALA A 366 -29.69 19.35 11.03
N ALA A 367 -29.54 20.44 11.78
CA ALA A 367 -30.69 21.15 12.35
C ALA A 367 -31.67 21.70 11.31
N LYS A 368 -31.20 21.99 10.09
CA LYS A 368 -32.02 22.49 8.96
C LYS A 368 -32.52 21.37 8.04
N ALA A 369 -31.85 20.24 8.00
CA ALA A 369 -32.09 19.17 7.05
C ALA A 369 -33.41 18.39 7.31
N GLY A 370 -33.99 18.50 8.51
CA GLY A 370 -35.21 17.78 8.92
C GLY A 370 -35.01 16.25 9.00
N LYS A 371 -33.77 15.77 9.14
CA LYS A 371 -33.40 14.35 9.25
C LYS A 371 -32.90 14.05 10.68
N PRO A 372 -33.74 13.39 11.52
CA PRO A 372 -33.36 13.14 12.92
C PRO A 372 -32.07 12.37 13.12
N GLU A 373 -31.74 11.46 12.19
CA GLU A 373 -30.52 10.64 12.23
C GLU A 373 -29.22 11.47 12.18
N TYR A 374 -29.23 12.66 11.58
CA TYR A 374 -28.06 13.54 11.52
C TYR A 374 -27.79 14.28 12.84
N LEU A 375 -28.83 14.49 13.67
CA LEU A 375 -28.73 15.31 14.90
C LEU A 375 -27.80 14.69 15.94
N HIS A 376 -27.77 13.35 16.03
CA HIS A 376 -27.07 12.62 17.10
C HIS A 376 -25.89 11.79 16.63
N VAL A 377 -25.60 11.74 15.31
CA VAL A 377 -24.60 10.83 14.76
C VAL A 377 -23.20 11.11 15.29
N ILE A 378 -22.80 12.40 15.39
CA ILE A 378 -21.47 12.77 15.90
C ILE A 378 -21.34 12.36 17.37
N ASP A 379 -22.35 12.63 18.21
CA ASP A 379 -22.33 12.27 19.63
C ASP A 379 -22.28 10.74 19.82
N SER A 380 -22.91 9.99 18.91
CA SER A 380 -22.86 8.53 18.89
C SER A 380 -21.48 8.01 18.53
N ILE A 381 -20.79 8.64 17.56
CA ILE A 381 -19.41 8.32 17.19
C ILE A 381 -18.45 8.67 18.35
N ASP A 382 -18.62 9.84 18.99
CA ASP A 382 -17.82 10.24 20.14
C ASP A 382 -17.93 9.25 21.30
N GLN A 383 -19.17 8.82 21.59
CA GLN A 383 -19.39 7.81 22.63
C GLN A 383 -18.79 6.45 22.26
N LEU A 384 -18.85 6.07 20.97
CA LEU A 384 -18.25 4.83 20.48
C LEU A 384 -16.73 4.85 20.66
N CYS A 385 -16.07 5.94 20.27
CA CYS A 385 -14.63 6.12 20.44
C CYS A 385 -14.20 6.05 21.91
N LYS A 386 -14.96 6.67 22.81
CA LYS A 386 -14.71 6.61 24.26
C LYS A 386 -14.88 5.18 24.81
N THR A 387 -15.93 4.48 24.38
CA THR A 387 -16.25 3.14 24.91
C THR A 387 -15.20 2.10 24.51
N PHE A 388 -14.71 2.16 23.27
CA PHE A 388 -13.85 1.11 22.69
C PHE A 388 -12.40 1.55 22.48
N GLY A 389 -12.00 2.74 22.94
CA GLY A 389 -10.65 3.27 22.71
C GLY A 389 -9.54 2.36 23.21
N ASP A 390 -9.69 1.79 24.42
CA ASP A 390 -8.73 0.88 25.01
C ASP A 390 -8.66 -0.47 24.26
N ASN A 391 -9.79 -0.97 23.73
CA ASN A 391 -9.81 -2.16 22.88
C ASN A 391 -9.04 -1.92 21.57
N VAL A 392 -9.22 -0.74 20.95
CA VAL A 392 -8.49 -0.35 19.73
C VAL A 392 -6.99 -0.25 20.00
N HIS A 393 -6.61 0.36 21.13
CA HIS A 393 -5.23 0.47 21.56
C HIS A 393 -4.58 -0.91 21.75
N ASP A 394 -5.20 -1.79 22.54
CA ASP A 394 -4.62 -3.08 22.85
C ASP A 394 -4.59 -4.02 21.64
N LEU A 395 -5.53 -3.88 20.70
CA LEU A 395 -5.46 -4.59 19.43
C LEU A 395 -4.26 -4.14 18.59
N ALA A 396 -3.96 -2.84 18.54
CA ALA A 396 -2.79 -2.32 17.84
C ALA A 396 -1.48 -2.77 18.52
N LEU A 397 -1.44 -2.69 19.85
CA LEU A 397 -0.31 -3.15 20.66
C LEU A 397 -0.08 -4.66 20.50
N PHE A 398 -1.14 -5.46 20.54
CA PHE A 398 -1.07 -6.90 20.31
C PHE A 398 -0.43 -7.23 18.95
N ARG A 399 -0.81 -6.51 17.90
CA ARG A 399 -0.30 -6.73 16.54
C ARG A 399 1.21 -6.51 16.43
N ILE A 400 1.77 -5.48 17.08
CA ILE A 400 3.19 -5.17 16.99
C ILE A 400 4.03 -5.91 18.04
N THR A 401 3.40 -6.61 18.99
CA THR A 401 4.12 -7.31 20.07
C THR A 401 3.88 -8.81 20.05
N LEU A 402 2.75 -9.28 20.59
CA LEU A 402 2.49 -10.71 20.74
C LEU A 402 2.23 -11.43 19.42
N SER A 403 1.67 -10.75 18.41
CA SER A 403 1.39 -11.32 17.08
C SER A 403 2.63 -11.37 16.16
N GLU A 404 3.76 -10.77 16.58
CA GLU A 404 5.01 -10.79 15.83
C GLU A 404 5.84 -12.06 16.05
N GLN A 405 5.42 -12.93 16.96
CA GLN A 405 6.02 -14.24 17.15
C GLN A 405 5.82 -15.14 15.93
N GLU A 406 6.91 -15.63 15.34
CA GLU A 406 6.87 -16.50 14.17
C GLU A 406 6.69 -17.97 14.56
N LEU A 407 7.21 -18.37 15.73
CA LEU A 407 7.01 -19.71 16.24
C LEU A 407 5.54 -19.89 16.63
N HIS A 408 4.76 -20.42 15.69
CA HIS A 408 3.32 -20.60 15.81
C HIS A 408 2.91 -22.03 15.46
N PHE A 409 1.94 -22.59 16.20
CA PHE A 409 1.37 -23.89 15.92
C PHE A 409 -0.18 -23.87 15.98
N PRO A 410 -0.90 -24.35 14.95
CA PRO A 410 -2.35 -24.43 14.97
C PRO A 410 -2.85 -25.49 15.97
N THR A 411 -3.15 -25.10 17.20
CA THR A 411 -3.50 -26.01 18.32
C THR A 411 -4.69 -26.93 18.00
N ARG A 412 -5.60 -26.51 17.09
CA ARG A 412 -6.70 -27.36 16.60
C ARG A 412 -6.23 -28.67 15.97
N LEU A 413 -5.01 -28.76 15.48
CA LEU A 413 -4.47 -30.00 14.94
C LEU A 413 -4.30 -31.07 16.04
N ILE A 414 -4.04 -30.68 17.28
CA ILE A 414 -3.96 -31.62 18.43
C ILE A 414 -5.36 -32.16 18.75
N GLU A 415 -6.39 -31.34 18.70
CA GLU A 415 -7.78 -31.78 18.88
C GLU A 415 -8.18 -32.79 17.80
N ASN A 416 -7.87 -32.49 16.52
CA ASN A 416 -8.10 -33.41 15.41
C ASN A 416 -7.36 -34.74 15.60
N TYR A 417 -6.13 -34.70 16.11
CA TYR A 417 -5.34 -35.87 16.44
C TYR A 417 -5.97 -36.68 17.59
N ARG A 418 -6.40 -36.03 18.66
CA ARG A 418 -7.12 -36.64 19.79
C ARG A 418 -8.39 -37.35 19.32
N GLU A 419 -9.18 -36.73 18.45
CA GLU A 419 -10.39 -37.35 17.85
C GLU A 419 -10.03 -38.53 16.93
N ALA A 420 -8.93 -38.47 16.18
CA ALA A 420 -8.47 -39.55 15.36
C ALA A 420 -8.04 -40.77 16.22
N LEU A 421 -7.36 -40.55 17.35
CA LEU A 421 -6.98 -41.59 18.33
C LEU A 421 -8.22 -42.23 18.94
N LYS A 422 -9.23 -41.50 19.38
CA LYS A 422 -10.50 -42.02 19.89
C LYS A 422 -11.22 -42.87 18.84
N GLY A 423 -11.16 -42.46 17.59
CA GLY A 423 -11.80 -43.17 16.49
C GLY A 423 -11.09 -44.46 16.06
N GLY A 424 -9.86 -44.71 16.49
CA GLY A 424 -9.07 -45.92 16.34
C GLY A 424 -8.72 -46.33 14.89
N LYS A 425 -8.98 -45.48 13.87
CA LYS A 425 -8.70 -45.76 12.47
C LYS A 425 -7.26 -45.38 12.11
N ALA A 426 -6.36 -46.36 11.94
CA ALA A 426 -4.94 -46.15 11.66
C ALA A 426 -4.68 -45.09 10.59
N LYS A 427 -5.38 -45.13 9.44
CA LYS A 427 -5.23 -44.16 8.36
C LYS A 427 -5.55 -42.72 8.79
N LYS A 428 -6.54 -42.52 9.67
CA LYS A 428 -6.87 -41.19 10.20
C LYS A 428 -5.83 -40.70 11.20
N ILE A 429 -5.31 -41.59 12.03
CA ILE A 429 -4.26 -41.30 13.00
C ILE A 429 -2.98 -40.85 12.25
N GLU A 430 -2.56 -41.63 11.26
CA GLU A 430 -1.36 -41.27 10.48
C GLU A 430 -1.54 -39.97 9.67
N ALA A 431 -2.72 -39.69 9.14
CA ALA A 431 -3.02 -38.44 8.47
C ALA A 431 -2.96 -37.25 9.44
N ALA A 432 -3.45 -37.42 10.68
CA ALA A 432 -3.38 -36.36 11.70
C ALA A 432 -1.92 -36.11 12.18
N LYS A 433 -1.12 -37.16 12.35
CA LYS A 433 0.33 -37.04 12.64
C LYS A 433 1.07 -36.31 11.54
N ALA A 434 0.82 -36.67 10.26
CA ALA A 434 1.42 -36.02 9.13
C ALA A 434 1.07 -34.52 9.07
N ALA A 435 -0.19 -34.17 9.39
CA ALA A 435 -0.63 -32.78 9.45
C ALA A 435 0.10 -31.98 10.56
N ILE A 436 0.33 -32.59 11.72
CA ILE A 436 1.08 -31.97 12.82
C ILE A 436 2.53 -31.75 12.40
N LEU A 437 3.20 -32.76 11.86
CA LEU A 437 4.60 -32.66 11.40
C LEU A 437 4.75 -31.60 10.29
N ALA A 438 3.82 -31.56 9.35
CA ALA A 438 3.82 -30.56 8.30
C ALA A 438 3.63 -29.11 8.84
N ALA A 439 2.76 -28.96 9.84
CA ALA A 439 2.52 -27.66 10.47
C ALA A 439 3.69 -27.19 11.35
N ALA A 440 4.39 -28.13 12.02
CA ALA A 440 5.60 -27.82 12.78
C ALA A 440 6.76 -27.36 11.86
N GLY A 441 6.78 -27.84 10.60
CA GLY A 441 7.80 -27.46 9.62
C GLY A 441 9.22 -27.94 9.96
N ASN A 442 10.19 -27.44 9.19
CA ASN A 442 11.61 -27.59 9.48
C ASN A 442 12.11 -26.34 10.20
N HIS A 443 12.56 -26.51 11.45
CA HIS A 443 13.13 -25.40 12.21
C HIS A 443 14.52 -25.04 11.69
N ASP A 444 14.64 -23.85 11.14
CA ASP A 444 15.91 -23.19 10.90
C ASP A 444 16.40 -22.55 12.20
N LYS A 445 17.59 -22.93 12.65
CA LYS A 445 18.15 -22.42 13.90
C LYS A 445 18.32 -20.90 13.89
N THR A 446 18.70 -20.33 12.77
CA THR A 446 18.89 -18.88 12.62
C THR A 446 17.58 -18.13 12.79
N LYS A 447 16.52 -18.57 12.11
CA LYS A 447 15.17 -18.00 12.27
C LYS A 447 14.64 -18.14 13.69
N HIS A 448 14.86 -19.31 14.31
CA HIS A 448 14.50 -19.57 15.69
C HIS A 448 15.18 -18.59 16.66
N ASP A 449 16.50 -18.38 16.53
CA ASP A 449 17.25 -17.50 17.43
C ASP A 449 16.85 -16.01 17.24
N ILE A 450 16.56 -15.60 16.01
CA ILE A 450 16.03 -14.27 15.69
C ILE A 450 14.67 -14.07 16.34
N ASP A 451 13.74 -15.01 16.16
CA ASP A 451 12.38 -14.92 16.68
C ASP A 451 12.38 -14.91 18.22
N TYR A 452 13.20 -15.75 18.85
CA TYR A 452 13.38 -15.76 20.29
C TYR A 452 13.85 -14.40 20.84
N GLY A 453 14.86 -13.79 20.20
CA GLY A 453 15.32 -12.45 20.55
C GLY A 453 14.26 -11.37 20.35
N LYS A 454 13.51 -11.45 19.24
CA LYS A 454 12.39 -10.55 18.93
C LYS A 454 11.28 -10.60 19.98
N VAL A 455 10.86 -11.78 20.38
CA VAL A 455 9.82 -11.97 21.42
C VAL A 455 10.28 -11.41 22.76
N LYS A 456 11.51 -11.71 23.18
CA LYS A 456 12.09 -11.14 24.42
C LYS A 456 12.19 -9.62 24.41
N LEU A 457 12.40 -9.02 23.23
CA LEU A 457 12.40 -7.58 23.04
C LEU A 457 10.99 -6.98 23.16
N LEU A 458 9.98 -7.60 22.53
CA LEU A 458 8.68 -6.98 22.31
C LEU A 458 7.69 -7.20 23.47
N PHE A 459 7.71 -8.32 24.16
CA PHE A 459 6.75 -8.60 25.24
C PHE A 459 6.78 -7.60 26.40
N PRO A 460 7.94 -7.06 26.82
CA PRO A 460 7.97 -5.98 27.81
C PRO A 460 7.20 -4.71 27.39
N TYR A 461 7.13 -4.41 26.09
CA TYR A 461 6.33 -3.28 25.60
C TYR A 461 4.84 -3.55 25.75
N PHE A 462 4.39 -4.79 25.48
CA PHE A 462 3.01 -5.18 25.76
C PHE A 462 2.67 -5.01 27.25
N LEU A 463 3.46 -5.59 28.13
CA LEU A 463 3.24 -5.52 29.59
C LEU A 463 3.22 -4.09 30.13
N LYS A 464 4.02 -3.19 29.55
CA LYS A 464 4.10 -1.79 30.00
C LYS A 464 2.93 -0.95 29.49
N ALA A 465 2.38 -1.25 28.32
CA ALA A 465 1.50 -0.35 27.60
C ALA A 465 0.04 -0.83 27.51
N HIS A 466 -0.28 -2.10 27.80
CA HIS A 466 -1.66 -2.59 27.73
C HIS A 466 -2.61 -1.80 28.65
N LYS A 467 -3.84 -1.64 28.26
CA LYS A 467 -4.86 -0.85 28.98
C LYS A 467 -6.01 -1.69 29.51
N LEU A 468 -6.33 -2.78 28.83
CA LEU A 468 -7.36 -3.70 29.29
C LEU A 468 -6.87 -4.51 30.48
N PRO A 469 -7.74 -4.85 31.44
CA PRO A 469 -7.37 -5.64 32.61
C PRO A 469 -6.98 -7.09 32.28
N ALA A 470 -7.48 -7.63 31.17
CA ALA A 470 -7.15 -8.99 30.72
C ALA A 470 -5.81 -9.01 30.00
N VAL A 471 -4.96 -9.98 30.29
CA VAL A 471 -3.71 -10.31 29.59
C VAL A 471 -3.63 -11.82 29.37
N PRO A 472 -2.80 -12.32 28.43
CA PRO A 472 -2.53 -13.76 28.33
C PRO A 472 -2.09 -14.34 29.67
N ALA A 473 -2.57 -15.52 30.01
CA ALA A 473 -2.38 -16.12 31.36
C ALA A 473 -0.91 -16.22 31.80
N PHE A 474 0.01 -16.42 30.85
CA PHE A 474 1.46 -16.49 31.17
C PHE A 474 2.11 -15.11 31.38
N LEU A 475 1.45 -14.04 30.98
CA LEU A 475 1.88 -12.65 31.21
C LEU A 475 1.22 -12.02 32.45
N ALA A 476 0.31 -12.74 33.14
CA ALA A 476 -0.39 -12.22 34.30
C ALA A 476 0.60 -11.89 35.45
N GLU A 477 0.19 -10.96 36.31
CA GLU A 477 1.00 -10.54 37.47
C GLU A 477 1.44 -11.73 38.34
N GLY A 478 2.70 -11.72 38.76
CA GLY A 478 3.32 -12.80 39.50
C GLY A 478 3.75 -14.03 38.69
N ARG A 479 3.55 -14.03 37.39
CA ARG A 479 4.07 -15.06 36.48
C ARG A 479 5.46 -14.70 35.98
N ASN A 480 6.32 -15.69 35.82
CA ASN A 480 7.62 -15.55 35.16
C ASN A 480 7.44 -15.83 33.67
N TRP A 481 7.07 -14.81 32.91
CA TRP A 481 6.85 -14.91 31.47
C TRP A 481 8.15 -15.25 30.72
N GLU A 482 9.29 -14.76 31.18
CA GLU A 482 10.60 -15.04 30.58
C GLU A 482 10.90 -16.54 30.62
N ALA A 483 10.69 -17.19 31.78
CA ALA A 483 10.83 -18.63 31.90
C ALA A 483 9.82 -19.40 31.01
N THR A 484 8.63 -18.86 30.79
CA THR A 484 7.66 -19.45 29.85
C THR A 484 8.20 -19.40 28.45
N ILE A 485 8.69 -18.24 27.97
CA ILE A 485 9.27 -18.08 26.63
C ILE A 485 10.55 -18.91 26.49
N ASP A 486 11.42 -18.95 27.52
CA ASP A 486 12.60 -19.84 27.53
C ASP A 486 12.18 -21.30 27.33
N SER A 487 11.08 -21.74 27.97
CA SER A 487 10.55 -23.09 27.78
C SER A 487 9.97 -23.30 26.37
N VAL A 488 9.27 -22.33 25.81
CA VAL A 488 8.71 -22.37 24.45
C VAL A 488 9.83 -22.59 23.44
N TYR A 489 10.88 -21.80 23.47
CA TYR A 489 11.95 -21.84 22.49
C TYR A 489 12.97 -22.97 22.69
N ASN A 490 13.27 -23.34 23.93
CA ASN A 490 14.32 -24.34 24.23
C ASN A 490 13.81 -25.74 24.55
N MET A 491 12.53 -25.90 24.94
CA MET A 491 12.01 -27.19 25.43
C MET A 491 10.83 -27.73 24.60
N SER A 492 10.16 -26.92 23.80
CA SER A 492 9.03 -27.38 22.99
C SER A 492 9.40 -28.52 22.05
N LEU A 493 8.51 -29.49 21.90
CA LEU A 493 8.62 -30.56 20.92
C LEU A 493 8.56 -30.03 19.50
N PHE A 494 7.88 -28.90 19.29
CA PHE A 494 7.67 -28.30 17.99
C PHE A 494 8.90 -27.55 17.46
N THR A 495 9.94 -27.40 18.24
CA THR A 495 11.25 -26.84 17.80
C THR A 495 12.24 -27.91 17.33
N ASP A 496 11.87 -29.20 17.41
CA ASP A 496 12.72 -30.34 17.01
C ASP A 496 11.86 -31.44 16.39
N SER A 497 11.99 -31.63 15.09
CA SER A 497 11.17 -32.58 14.31
C SER A 497 11.37 -34.04 14.75
N ALA A 498 12.57 -34.42 15.22
CA ALA A 498 12.85 -35.77 15.69
C ALA A 498 12.15 -36.05 17.01
N ARG A 499 12.26 -35.12 17.98
CA ARG A 499 11.55 -35.19 19.26
C ARG A 499 10.03 -35.21 19.08
N LEU A 500 9.52 -34.41 18.16
CA LEU A 500 8.10 -34.37 17.83
C LEU A 500 7.63 -35.70 17.24
N ALA A 501 8.40 -36.30 16.32
CA ALA A 501 8.08 -37.61 15.74
C ALA A 501 8.07 -38.72 16.79
N GLU A 502 9.04 -38.75 17.73
CA GLU A 502 9.05 -39.67 18.85
C GLU A 502 7.84 -39.50 19.79
N ALA A 503 7.44 -38.25 20.06
CA ALA A 503 6.24 -37.96 20.85
C ALA A 503 4.97 -38.48 20.18
N LEU A 504 4.82 -38.25 18.86
CA LEU A 504 3.69 -38.73 18.07
C LEU A 504 3.63 -40.26 17.97
N ALA A 505 4.78 -40.97 18.03
CA ALA A 505 4.83 -42.42 18.04
C ALA A 505 4.17 -43.04 19.28
N LYS A 506 4.09 -42.29 20.40
CA LYS A 506 3.44 -42.74 21.65
C LYS A 506 1.90 -42.77 21.55
N ASN A 507 1.30 -42.20 20.51
CA ASN A 507 -0.16 -42.04 20.34
C ASN A 507 -0.86 -41.40 21.53
N ASP A 508 -0.23 -40.40 22.13
CA ASP A 508 -0.70 -39.65 23.29
C ASP A 508 -0.85 -38.18 22.94
N ALA A 509 -2.11 -37.70 22.79
CA ALA A 509 -2.39 -36.32 22.51
C ALA A 509 -2.17 -35.39 23.72
N ASP A 510 -2.25 -35.93 24.94
CA ASP A 510 -2.05 -35.14 26.19
C ASP A 510 -0.59 -34.71 26.35
N LEU A 511 0.34 -35.50 25.80
CA LEU A 511 1.75 -35.14 25.78
C LEU A 511 2.00 -33.88 24.93
N LEU A 512 1.31 -33.75 23.78
CA LEU A 512 1.40 -32.56 22.95
C LEU A 512 0.64 -31.36 23.57
N GLU A 513 -0.47 -31.63 24.23
CA GLU A 513 -1.26 -30.61 24.96
C GLU A 513 -0.48 -29.98 26.10
N ALA A 514 0.42 -30.74 26.72
CA ALA A 514 1.28 -30.30 27.82
C ALA A 514 2.50 -29.48 27.34
N ASP A 515 2.74 -29.41 26.03
CA ASP A 515 3.88 -28.68 25.44
C ASP A 515 3.84 -27.18 25.76
N PRO A 516 4.99 -26.54 26.08
CA PRO A 516 5.05 -25.11 26.37
C PRO A 516 4.49 -24.21 25.27
N LEU A 517 4.80 -24.48 23.99
CA LEU A 517 4.28 -23.71 22.86
C LEU A 517 2.75 -23.82 22.76
N VAL A 518 2.21 -25.03 22.93
CA VAL A 518 0.75 -25.25 22.83
C VAL A 518 0.01 -24.51 23.94
N ARG A 519 0.55 -24.51 25.16
CA ARG A 519 -0.03 -23.78 26.29
C ARG A 519 0.03 -22.27 26.09
N GLU A 520 1.14 -21.76 25.61
CA GLU A 520 1.33 -20.34 25.30
C GLU A 520 0.38 -19.89 24.20
N GLN A 521 0.30 -20.63 23.08
CA GLN A 521 -0.60 -20.30 21.95
C GLN A 521 -2.09 -20.36 22.35
N LYS A 522 -2.47 -21.28 23.25
CA LYS A 522 -3.83 -21.30 23.82
C LYS A 522 -4.14 -20.06 24.65
N ALA A 523 -3.20 -19.66 25.49
CA ALA A 523 -3.37 -18.45 26.30
C ALA A 523 -3.47 -17.19 25.44
N ILE A 524 -2.74 -17.10 24.33
CA ILE A 524 -2.86 -16.03 23.35
C ILE A 524 -4.25 -16.09 22.65
N ALA A 525 -4.70 -17.27 22.22
CA ALA A 525 -6.00 -17.45 21.58
C ALA A 525 -7.16 -17.04 22.50
N GLU A 526 -7.13 -17.47 23.78
CA GLU A 526 -8.10 -17.04 24.80
C GLU A 526 -8.10 -15.53 25.03
N TYR A 527 -6.92 -14.91 25.02
CA TYR A 527 -6.80 -13.46 25.12
C TYR A 527 -7.44 -12.75 23.94
N ILE A 528 -7.21 -13.22 22.70
CA ILE A 528 -7.82 -12.66 21.48
C ILE A 528 -9.35 -12.72 21.54
N GLU A 529 -9.93 -13.81 22.06
CA GLU A 529 -11.38 -13.94 22.22
C GLU A 529 -12.00 -12.85 23.10
N ASN A 530 -11.27 -12.39 24.14
CA ASN A 530 -11.75 -11.34 25.06
C ASN A 530 -12.02 -9.99 24.37
N PHE A 531 -11.37 -9.67 23.25
CA PHE A 531 -11.62 -8.43 22.52
C PHE A 531 -12.24 -8.62 21.13
N SER A 532 -12.38 -9.84 20.62
CA SER A 532 -13.00 -10.08 19.32
C SER A 532 -14.47 -9.65 19.28
N ALA A 533 -15.24 -9.95 20.34
CA ALA A 533 -16.66 -9.54 20.45
C ALA A 533 -16.82 -8.03 20.61
N PRO A 534 -16.10 -7.31 21.50
CA PRO A 534 -16.11 -5.85 21.55
C PRO A 534 -15.71 -5.19 20.23
N MET A 535 -14.70 -5.68 19.54
CA MET A 535 -14.28 -5.13 18.25
C MET A 535 -15.31 -5.39 17.14
N LYS A 536 -16.00 -6.52 17.16
CA LYS A 536 -17.11 -6.77 16.24
C LYS A 536 -18.26 -5.79 16.47
N GLU A 537 -18.62 -5.53 17.72
CA GLU A 537 -19.63 -4.53 18.08
C GLU A 537 -19.21 -3.11 17.65
N TYR A 538 -17.97 -2.72 17.96
CA TYR A 538 -17.39 -1.45 17.52
C TYR A 538 -17.51 -1.29 16.00
N ASN A 539 -17.05 -2.26 15.23
CA ASN A 539 -17.07 -2.21 13.77
C ASN A 539 -18.49 -2.14 13.19
N ALA A 540 -19.45 -2.88 13.77
CA ALA A 540 -20.84 -2.86 13.33
C ALA A 540 -21.49 -1.49 13.55
N LYS A 541 -21.34 -0.93 14.75
CA LYS A 541 -21.87 0.40 15.09
C LYS A 541 -21.19 1.51 14.28
N ARG A 542 -19.86 1.42 14.15
CA ARG A 542 -19.10 2.40 13.36
C ARG A 542 -19.58 2.44 11.92
N ARG A 543 -19.78 1.29 11.25
CA ARG A 543 -20.27 1.24 9.86
C ARG A 543 -21.63 1.87 9.70
N ALA A 544 -22.54 1.67 10.67
CA ALA A 544 -23.85 2.30 10.66
C ALA A 544 -23.76 3.83 10.79
N PHE A 545 -22.94 4.32 11.72
CA PHE A 545 -22.74 5.76 11.92
C PHE A 545 -21.97 6.42 10.77
N ASP A 546 -20.93 5.77 10.22
CA ASP A 546 -20.20 6.24 9.04
C ASP A 546 -21.16 6.46 7.87
N ARG A 547 -22.08 5.51 7.62
CA ARG A 547 -23.05 5.67 6.54
C ARG A 547 -23.91 6.92 6.69
N ILE A 548 -24.40 7.18 7.90
CA ILE A 548 -25.24 8.34 8.20
C ILE A 548 -24.43 9.63 8.08
N TYR A 549 -23.27 9.69 8.75
CA TYR A 549 -22.42 10.88 8.80
C TYR A 549 -21.87 11.26 7.43
N VAL A 550 -21.31 10.29 6.69
CA VAL A 550 -20.77 10.53 5.35
C VAL A 550 -21.87 10.95 4.38
N ARG A 551 -23.06 10.34 4.42
CA ARG A 551 -24.20 10.79 3.61
C ARG A 551 -24.55 12.24 3.92
N GLY A 552 -24.65 12.59 5.19
CA GLY A 552 -24.94 13.96 5.60
C GLY A 552 -23.87 14.96 5.16
N LEU A 553 -22.59 14.60 5.24
CA LEU A 553 -21.49 15.43 4.70
C LEU A 553 -21.58 15.57 3.17
N CYS A 554 -21.88 14.50 2.45
CA CYS A 554 -22.05 14.55 1.01
C CYS A 554 -23.21 15.48 0.62
N GLU A 555 -24.34 15.38 1.31
CA GLU A 555 -25.49 16.27 1.10
C GLU A 555 -25.16 17.73 1.46
N MET A 556 -24.41 17.96 2.54
CA MET A 556 -23.96 19.30 2.96
C MET A 556 -23.06 19.98 1.89
N TYR A 557 -22.24 19.18 1.19
CA TYR A 557 -21.31 19.64 0.15
C TYR A 557 -21.79 19.33 -1.28
N ASP A 558 -23.09 19.04 -1.46
CA ASP A 558 -23.69 18.72 -2.77
C ASP A 558 -22.91 17.66 -3.58
N TRP A 559 -22.43 16.63 -2.89
CA TRP A 559 -21.65 15.51 -3.45
C TRP A 559 -20.35 15.93 -4.20
N ALA A 560 -19.86 17.14 -3.96
CA ALA A 560 -18.68 17.68 -4.64
C ALA A 560 -17.35 17.17 -4.07
N LYS A 561 -17.34 16.44 -2.94
CA LYS A 561 -16.12 15.84 -2.39
C LYS A 561 -15.81 14.49 -3.04
N ALA A 562 -14.52 14.20 -3.22
CA ALA A 562 -14.07 12.88 -3.67
C ALA A 562 -14.35 11.82 -2.58
N PRO A 563 -14.69 10.58 -2.94
CA PRO A 563 -14.78 9.49 -1.99
C PRO A 563 -13.40 9.09 -1.47
N ASP A 564 -13.33 8.55 -0.25
CA ASP A 564 -12.10 7.95 0.26
C ASP A 564 -11.54 6.91 -0.71
N ALA A 565 -10.20 6.81 -0.76
CA ALA A 565 -9.50 5.77 -1.49
C ALA A 565 -9.83 4.38 -0.91
N ASN A 566 -9.91 3.37 -1.76
CA ASN A 566 -10.29 2.00 -1.41
C ASN A 566 -9.73 0.97 -2.39
N PHE A 567 -8.51 1.22 -2.86
CA PHE A 567 -7.78 0.39 -3.81
C PHE A 567 -8.55 0.14 -5.12
N THR A 568 -9.08 1.21 -5.69
CA THR A 568 -9.74 1.23 -7.00
C THR A 568 -9.12 2.28 -7.89
N LEU A 569 -9.32 2.16 -9.21
CA LEU A 569 -8.76 3.09 -10.18
C LEU A 569 -9.23 4.52 -9.92
N ARG A 570 -8.30 5.41 -9.67
CA ARG A 570 -8.52 6.83 -9.39
C ARG A 570 -7.60 7.71 -10.22
N MET A 571 -7.95 8.98 -10.25
CA MET A 571 -7.13 10.02 -10.85
C MET A 571 -6.96 11.19 -9.86
N THR A 572 -5.77 11.74 -9.83
CA THR A 572 -5.46 13.01 -9.15
C THR A 572 -4.70 13.91 -10.11
N TYR A 573 -4.82 15.23 -9.93
CA TYR A 573 -4.13 16.21 -10.76
C TYR A 573 -3.51 17.31 -9.91
N GLY A 574 -2.49 17.93 -10.45
CA GLY A 574 -1.73 18.97 -9.78
C GLY A 574 -0.72 19.62 -10.70
N HIS A 575 0.32 20.17 -10.10
CA HIS A 575 1.39 20.86 -10.81
C HIS A 575 2.74 20.55 -10.17
N VAL A 576 3.78 20.65 -10.95
CA VAL A 576 5.16 20.67 -10.44
C VAL A 576 5.35 21.92 -9.57
N THR A 577 5.86 21.77 -8.36
CA THR A 577 6.02 22.90 -7.44
C THR A 577 6.97 22.63 -6.29
N ASP A 578 7.59 23.68 -5.77
CA ASP A 578 8.47 23.62 -4.59
C ASP A 578 7.75 23.17 -3.32
N LEU A 579 8.55 22.83 -2.32
CA LEU A 579 8.10 22.59 -0.95
C LEU A 579 8.61 23.68 0.00
N LYS A 580 7.71 24.25 0.79
CA LYS A 580 8.01 25.17 1.91
C LYS A 580 7.53 24.53 3.21
N PRO A 581 8.32 23.64 3.84
CA PRO A 581 7.87 22.85 4.97
C PRO A 581 7.73 23.64 6.27
N ARG A 582 8.47 24.78 6.40
CA ARG A 582 8.49 25.65 7.57
C ARG A 582 9.05 27.03 7.22
N ASP A 583 9.00 27.96 8.18
CA ASP A 583 9.57 29.30 8.03
C ASP A 583 11.03 29.25 7.59
N ALA A 584 11.39 30.14 6.66
CA ALA A 584 12.73 30.31 6.08
C ALA A 584 13.32 29.08 5.37
N VAL A 585 12.56 27.99 5.13
CA VAL A 585 13.01 26.81 4.39
C VAL A 585 12.22 26.66 3.10
N ARG A 586 12.94 26.58 1.99
CA ARG A 586 12.41 26.26 0.67
C ARG A 586 13.26 25.18 0.04
N TYR A 587 12.62 24.09 -0.36
CA TYR A 587 13.21 23.05 -1.21
C TYR A 587 12.80 23.28 -2.66
N ASP A 588 13.78 23.22 -3.58
CA ASP A 588 13.50 23.22 -5.02
C ASP A 588 12.68 21.96 -5.39
N TRP A 589 11.87 22.09 -6.40
CA TRP A 589 11.00 21.02 -6.88
C TRP A 589 11.75 19.88 -7.59
N ARG A 590 13.04 20.03 -7.89
CA ARG A 590 13.83 19.05 -8.64
C ARG A 590 15.16 18.74 -7.96
N THR A 591 15.66 17.52 -8.24
CA THR A 591 17.00 17.06 -7.89
C THR A 591 17.76 16.60 -9.12
N VAL A 592 19.05 16.50 -8.98
CA VAL A 592 20.00 16.04 -10.00
C VAL A 592 20.96 15.01 -9.39
N LEU A 593 21.66 14.27 -10.24
CA LEU A 593 22.54 13.20 -9.81
C LEU A 593 23.68 13.71 -8.90
N ASP A 594 24.10 14.97 -9.02
CA ASP A 594 25.08 15.60 -8.12
C ASP A 594 24.74 15.40 -6.63
N GLY A 595 23.45 15.52 -6.27
CA GLY A 595 22.99 15.36 -4.89
C GLY A 595 23.17 13.96 -4.32
N MET A 596 23.30 12.91 -5.15
CA MET A 596 23.66 11.57 -4.69
C MET A 596 25.10 11.55 -4.16
N PHE A 597 26.02 12.24 -4.84
CA PHE A 597 27.43 12.33 -4.43
C PHE A 597 27.64 13.28 -3.24
N GLU A 598 26.77 14.28 -3.07
CA GLU A 598 26.77 15.12 -1.88
C GLU A 598 26.36 14.36 -0.61
N LYS A 599 25.52 13.34 -0.75
CA LYS A 599 25.07 12.46 0.34
C LYS A 599 25.96 11.24 0.55
N GLU A 600 26.93 11.00 -0.33
CA GLU A 600 27.74 9.79 -0.28
C GLU A 600 28.36 9.57 1.10
N SER A 601 28.21 8.38 1.63
CA SER A 601 28.86 7.91 2.85
C SER A 601 29.68 6.66 2.57
N LYS A 602 30.77 6.47 3.34
CA LYS A 602 31.57 5.24 3.32
C LYS A 602 31.24 4.30 4.49
N THR A 603 30.40 4.75 5.40
CA THR A 603 30.05 4.03 6.63
C THR A 603 28.56 3.71 6.73
N GLU A 604 27.72 4.49 6.07
CA GLU A 604 26.27 4.30 6.07
C GLU A 604 25.84 3.65 4.75
N SER A 605 25.39 2.41 4.81
CA SER A 605 25.04 1.60 3.64
C SER A 605 23.93 2.22 2.78
N ASP A 606 22.97 2.94 3.37
CA ASP A 606 21.90 3.64 2.66
C ASP A 606 22.44 4.64 1.63
N TYR A 607 23.66 5.17 1.85
CA TYR A 607 24.28 6.19 1.00
C TYR A 607 25.51 5.69 0.23
N PHE A 608 25.67 4.39 0.04
CA PHE A 608 26.73 3.84 -0.82
C PHE A 608 26.41 4.10 -2.29
N VAL A 609 27.27 4.86 -2.96
CA VAL A 609 27.11 5.16 -4.38
C VAL A 609 27.64 4.00 -5.23
N ASN A 610 26.84 3.59 -6.21
CA ASN A 610 27.20 2.54 -7.16
C ASN A 610 28.38 2.98 -8.04
N GLU A 611 29.45 2.16 -8.11
CA GLU A 611 30.70 2.48 -8.80
C GLU A 611 30.50 2.66 -10.32
N ARG A 612 29.60 1.89 -10.93
CA ARG A 612 29.28 2.05 -12.36
C ARG A 612 28.60 3.39 -12.63
N LEU A 613 27.71 3.81 -11.73
CA LEU A 613 27.02 5.11 -11.84
C LEU A 613 28.02 6.27 -11.66
N ARG A 614 29.03 6.12 -10.77
CA ARG A 614 30.14 7.07 -10.60
C ARG A 614 30.91 7.29 -11.90
N GLN A 615 31.22 6.22 -12.63
CA GLN A 615 31.94 6.32 -13.89
C GLN A 615 31.20 7.13 -14.96
N PHE A 616 29.85 7.02 -15.02
CA PHE A 616 29.03 7.87 -15.89
C PHE A 616 29.03 9.32 -15.42
N TYR A 617 28.93 9.54 -14.10
CA TYR A 617 28.95 10.88 -13.51
C TYR A 617 30.23 11.62 -13.77
N GLU A 618 31.37 11.02 -13.53
CA GLU A 618 32.71 11.61 -13.75
C GLU A 618 32.97 11.95 -15.23
N LYS A 619 32.52 11.09 -16.15
CA LYS A 619 32.59 11.31 -17.60
C LYS A 619 31.53 12.25 -18.13
N LYS A 620 30.53 12.61 -17.35
CA LYS A 620 29.31 13.33 -17.77
C LYS A 620 28.62 12.68 -18.96
N ASP A 621 28.68 11.35 -19.04
CA ASP A 621 28.14 10.58 -20.17
C ASP A 621 26.65 10.25 -19.92
N PHE A 622 25.80 11.27 -19.95
CA PHE A 622 24.35 11.13 -19.76
C PHE A 622 23.56 11.05 -21.07
N GLY A 623 24.22 11.33 -22.22
CA GLY A 623 23.59 11.31 -23.54
C GLY A 623 22.38 12.23 -23.62
N ARG A 624 21.35 11.79 -24.33
CA ARG A 624 20.10 12.53 -24.55
C ARG A 624 19.23 12.72 -23.31
N TYR A 625 19.61 12.11 -22.18
CA TYR A 625 18.86 12.18 -20.93
C TYR A 625 19.29 13.37 -20.06
N ALA A 626 20.41 14.01 -20.37
CA ALA A 626 20.86 15.23 -19.72
C ALA A 626 19.92 16.40 -20.03
N ARG A 627 19.86 17.32 -19.10
CA ARG A 627 19.26 18.63 -19.26
C ARG A 627 20.18 19.54 -20.10
N GLU A 628 19.68 20.69 -20.50
CA GLU A 628 20.46 21.71 -21.25
C GLU A 628 21.71 22.19 -20.49
N ASP A 629 21.67 22.18 -19.15
CA ASP A 629 22.81 22.53 -18.28
C ASP A 629 23.81 21.37 -18.10
N GLY A 630 23.63 20.25 -18.81
CA GLY A 630 24.50 19.08 -18.79
C GLY A 630 24.33 18.18 -17.55
N LYS A 631 23.38 18.46 -16.67
CA LYS A 631 23.09 17.66 -15.48
C LYS A 631 22.04 16.57 -15.76
N LEU A 632 22.18 15.42 -15.11
CA LEU A 632 21.18 14.37 -15.17
C LEU A 632 20.11 14.63 -14.09
N PRO A 633 18.83 14.87 -14.46
CA PRO A 633 17.74 15.00 -13.47
C PRO A 633 17.50 13.65 -12.80
N THR A 634 17.11 13.64 -11.52
CA THR A 634 16.80 12.40 -10.78
C THR A 634 15.34 12.34 -10.33
N CYS A 635 14.90 13.28 -9.50
CA CYS A 635 13.55 13.30 -8.98
C CYS A 635 12.92 14.70 -9.07
N PHE A 636 11.59 14.77 -8.95
CA PHE A 636 10.85 16.03 -8.90
C PHE A 636 9.62 15.93 -8.00
N LEU A 637 9.17 17.09 -7.52
CA LEU A 637 7.98 17.24 -6.70
C LEU A 637 6.78 17.68 -7.52
N SER A 638 5.61 17.14 -7.20
CA SER A 638 4.31 17.66 -7.64
C SER A 638 3.33 17.70 -6.46
N ASN A 639 2.29 18.52 -6.55
CA ASN A 639 1.29 18.62 -5.50
C ASN A 639 0.06 17.73 -5.74
N ASN A 640 0.25 16.62 -6.43
CA ASN A 640 -0.78 15.59 -6.60
C ASN A 640 -1.15 14.97 -5.27
N ASP A 641 -2.43 14.69 -5.09
CA ASP A 641 -2.97 14.00 -3.93
C ASP A 641 -2.79 12.49 -4.09
N ILE A 642 -1.90 11.89 -3.30
CA ILE A 642 -1.58 10.45 -3.35
C ILE A 642 -1.61 9.80 -1.97
N THR A 643 -1.73 8.49 -1.93
CA THR A 643 -1.49 7.64 -0.76
C THR A 643 -0.84 6.31 -1.17
N GLY A 644 -0.49 5.46 -0.21
CA GLY A 644 0.01 4.11 -0.46
C GLY A 644 -0.86 3.36 -1.47
N GLY A 645 -0.24 2.65 -2.43
CA GLY A 645 -0.90 2.04 -3.58
C GLY A 645 -0.76 2.87 -4.87
N ASN A 646 -0.55 4.20 -4.78
CA ASN A 646 -0.11 5.00 -5.92
C ASN A 646 1.35 4.73 -6.32
N SER A 647 2.12 4.05 -5.51
CA SER A 647 3.46 3.59 -5.86
C SER A 647 3.48 2.90 -7.22
N GLY A 648 4.36 3.36 -8.12
CA GLY A 648 4.47 2.89 -9.50
C GLY A 648 3.49 3.54 -10.47
N SER A 649 2.63 4.48 -10.03
CA SER A 649 1.75 5.20 -10.94
C SER A 649 2.53 6.15 -11.84
N GLY A 650 2.23 6.13 -13.14
CA GLY A 650 2.77 7.08 -14.10
C GLY A 650 2.30 8.51 -13.84
N VAL A 651 3.27 9.44 -13.84
CA VAL A 651 2.98 10.88 -13.83
C VAL A 651 2.91 11.36 -15.27
N LEU A 652 1.75 11.89 -15.66
CA LEU A 652 1.45 12.31 -17.03
C LEU A 652 1.41 13.83 -17.15
N ASN A 653 1.91 14.37 -18.25
CA ASN A 653 1.76 15.79 -18.59
C ASN A 653 0.37 16.11 -19.14
N ALA A 654 0.14 17.38 -19.48
CA ALA A 654 -1.14 17.87 -20.04
C ALA A 654 -1.61 17.13 -21.30
N LYS A 655 -0.71 16.47 -22.03
CA LYS A 655 -0.98 15.72 -23.28
C LYS A 655 -1.13 14.21 -23.04
N GLY A 656 -1.03 13.75 -21.77
CA GLY A 656 -1.09 12.34 -21.42
C GLY A 656 0.20 11.57 -21.74
N GLU A 657 1.33 12.26 -21.87
CA GLU A 657 2.64 11.66 -22.05
C GLU A 657 3.30 11.41 -20.68
N LEU A 658 3.94 10.27 -20.50
CA LEU A 658 4.65 9.89 -19.28
C LEU A 658 5.89 10.76 -19.08
N ILE A 659 6.01 11.40 -17.90
CA ILE A 659 7.12 12.27 -17.52
C ILE A 659 7.85 11.80 -16.25
N GLY A 660 7.31 10.85 -15.52
CA GLY A 660 7.90 10.30 -14.30
C GLY A 660 7.04 9.23 -13.68
N LEU A 661 7.48 8.69 -12.55
CA LEU A 661 6.77 7.71 -11.73
C LEU A 661 6.62 8.24 -10.31
N ALA A 662 5.41 8.22 -9.79
CA ALA A 662 5.16 8.49 -8.37
C ALA A 662 5.69 7.33 -7.52
N PHE A 663 6.46 7.63 -6.47
CA PHE A 663 7.00 6.58 -5.63
C PHE A 663 6.90 6.86 -4.12
N ASP A 664 6.77 8.13 -3.71
CA ASP A 664 6.73 8.49 -2.29
C ASP A 664 5.98 9.81 -2.07
N GLY A 665 5.64 10.13 -0.82
CA GLY A 665 5.24 11.44 -0.34
C GLY A 665 6.34 12.08 0.51
N ASN A 666 6.22 13.35 0.82
CA ASN A 666 7.11 13.97 1.80
C ASN A 666 6.58 13.76 3.23
N ILE A 667 7.45 13.82 4.24
CA ILE A 667 7.07 13.54 5.64
C ILE A 667 6.00 14.51 6.17
N GLU A 668 6.00 15.77 5.69
CA GLU A 668 5.00 16.76 6.08
C GLU A 668 3.60 16.46 5.51
N SER A 669 3.49 15.51 4.58
CA SER A 669 2.23 15.10 3.97
C SER A 669 1.56 13.92 4.66
N LEU A 670 2.13 13.34 5.70
CA LEU A 670 1.63 12.10 6.31
C LEU A 670 0.25 12.22 6.98
N SER A 671 -0.29 13.44 7.11
CA SER A 671 -1.72 13.66 7.42
C SER A 671 -2.65 13.47 6.22
N SER A 672 -2.15 13.26 5.00
CA SER A 672 -2.94 13.25 3.76
C SER A 672 -4.05 12.20 3.72
N ASP A 673 -3.84 11.06 4.37
CA ASP A 673 -4.87 10.03 4.48
C ASP A 673 -6.09 10.49 5.29
N LEU A 674 -5.92 11.50 6.15
CA LEU A 674 -6.96 12.09 6.99
C LEU A 674 -7.42 13.46 6.47
N LYS A 675 -6.50 14.23 5.87
CA LYS A 675 -6.75 15.55 5.31
C LYS A 675 -5.66 15.96 4.34
N PHE A 676 -6.02 16.28 3.10
CA PHE A 676 -5.10 16.86 2.12
C PHE A 676 -4.73 18.29 2.50
N ASN A 677 -3.43 18.60 2.45
CA ASN A 677 -2.89 19.95 2.64
C ASN A 677 -2.08 20.38 1.42
N PRO A 678 -2.63 21.19 0.50
CA PRO A 678 -1.95 21.57 -0.74
C PRO A 678 -0.69 22.40 -0.54
N GLN A 679 -0.47 22.95 0.64
CA GLN A 679 0.72 23.75 0.96
C GLN A 679 1.90 22.86 1.37
N LEU A 680 1.64 21.76 2.06
CA LEU A 680 2.67 20.89 2.64
C LEU A 680 2.81 19.57 1.91
N GLN A 681 1.74 19.06 1.29
CA GLN A 681 1.77 17.77 0.62
C GLN A 681 2.45 17.83 -0.73
N ARG A 682 3.41 16.94 -0.95
CA ARG A 682 4.06 16.72 -2.24
C ARG A 682 4.15 15.23 -2.53
N CYS A 683 3.88 14.90 -3.78
CA CYS A 683 4.24 13.63 -4.39
C CYS A 683 5.69 13.72 -4.85
N ILE A 684 6.50 12.74 -4.49
CA ILE A 684 7.87 12.60 -4.93
C ILE A 684 7.89 11.64 -6.12
N ASN A 685 8.45 12.10 -7.24
CA ASN A 685 8.42 11.38 -8.51
C ASN A 685 9.85 11.19 -9.03
N VAL A 686 10.15 10.00 -9.59
CA VAL A 686 11.38 9.82 -10.35
C VAL A 686 11.20 10.40 -11.76
N ASP A 687 12.17 11.18 -12.26
CA ASP A 687 12.15 11.74 -13.63
C ASP A 687 12.31 10.59 -14.64
N ILE A 688 11.46 10.56 -15.66
CA ILE A 688 11.48 9.48 -16.66
C ILE A 688 12.83 9.42 -17.42
N ARG A 689 13.53 10.54 -17.56
CA ARG A 689 14.86 10.57 -18.17
C ARG A 689 15.90 9.82 -17.36
N TYR A 690 15.79 9.86 -16.01
CA TYR A 690 16.66 9.06 -15.13
C TYR A 690 16.36 7.57 -15.28
N VAL A 691 15.08 7.20 -15.31
CA VAL A 691 14.65 5.81 -15.56
C VAL A 691 15.26 5.29 -16.86
N LEU A 692 15.08 6.04 -17.95
CA LEU A 692 15.58 5.64 -19.28
C LEU A 692 17.10 5.63 -19.35
N PHE A 693 17.79 6.56 -18.70
CA PHE A 693 19.25 6.54 -18.58
C PHE A 693 19.75 5.26 -17.90
N ILE A 694 19.08 4.86 -16.80
CA ILE A 694 19.46 3.64 -16.10
C ILE A 694 19.19 2.40 -16.94
N ILE A 695 18.11 2.33 -17.71
CA ILE A 695 17.81 1.20 -18.61
C ILE A 695 18.82 1.15 -19.77
N ASP A 696 19.02 2.27 -20.47
CA ASP A 696 19.80 2.37 -21.69
C ASP A 696 21.32 2.30 -21.43
N LYS A 697 21.84 3.32 -20.73
CA LYS A 697 23.30 3.48 -20.58
C LYS A 697 23.86 2.66 -19.42
N PHE A 698 23.24 2.75 -18.26
CA PHE A 698 23.69 1.99 -17.11
C PHE A 698 23.39 0.50 -17.27
N GLY A 699 22.16 0.12 -17.60
CA GLY A 699 21.73 -1.26 -17.82
C GLY A 699 22.19 -1.85 -19.16
N GLY A 700 22.27 -1.05 -20.22
CA GLY A 700 22.61 -1.49 -21.58
C GLY A 700 21.51 -2.32 -22.24
N SER A 701 20.24 -2.07 -21.93
CA SER A 701 19.06 -2.75 -22.48
C SER A 701 18.44 -1.94 -23.62
N SER A 702 19.20 -1.70 -24.68
CA SER A 702 18.79 -0.87 -25.82
C SER A 702 17.51 -1.38 -26.51
N TYR A 703 17.30 -2.70 -26.56
CA TYR A 703 16.10 -3.29 -27.16
C TYR A 703 14.79 -2.82 -26.47
N VAL A 704 14.86 -2.49 -25.19
CA VAL A 704 13.73 -1.90 -24.45
C VAL A 704 13.45 -0.49 -24.99
N ILE A 705 14.51 0.31 -25.13
CA ILE A 705 14.41 1.70 -25.61
C ILE A 705 13.87 1.78 -27.04
N ASP A 706 14.27 0.83 -27.90
CA ASP A 706 13.80 0.74 -29.29
C ASP A 706 12.31 0.40 -29.41
N GLU A 707 11.72 -0.17 -28.36
CA GLU A 707 10.30 -0.54 -28.31
C GLU A 707 9.39 0.60 -27.82
N LEU A 708 9.93 1.63 -27.18
CA LEU A 708 9.19 2.72 -26.54
C LEU A 708 8.80 3.83 -27.55
N ASP A 709 7.61 4.43 -27.38
CA ASP A 709 7.19 5.65 -28.12
C ASP A 709 7.76 6.89 -27.40
N LEU A 710 8.99 7.28 -27.78
CA LEU A 710 9.71 8.43 -27.22
C LEU A 710 9.39 9.71 -28.00
N ARG A 711 9.02 10.81 -27.29
CA ARG A 711 8.61 12.09 -27.87
C ARG A 711 9.42 13.28 -27.40
#